data_4735d2652e1652950e97ff8f1e052c09
#
_entry.id   4735d2652e1652950e97ff8f1e052c09
#
_cell.length_a   1.000
_cell.length_b   1.000
_cell.length_c   1.000
_cell.angle_alpha   90.00
_cell.angle_beta   90.00
_cell.angle_gamma   90.00
#
_symmetry.space_group_name_H-M   'P 1'
#
loop_
_entity.id
_entity.type
_entity.pdbx_description
1 polymer ?
#
loop_
_entity_poly.entity_id
_entity_poly.type
_entity_poly.pdbx_seq_one_letter_code
_entity_poly.pdbx_strand_id
1 'polypeptide(L)'
;MKAVLTPNEDGIHFSFQLHDGKTVAELKLPMAKEDIEKYYKVQGFQQYVAWEELYDSGVLVDSTLPYSEYYELLKDESAKEVLQYLGLPVVEEQVGGKLSLRSLPHEADLVLQLFDAGGRNLDRVGKQAGAIYVLPDRLMLLPERVYRLKQALLGSYESGYEKIGICQQLANEAGIELENFLQNETYHVVDAYNVDVAVHRHDHIELVVKGRNEEETRHLQRLQRVSSIKKGHGRSRFVSTEQVHADMMHLQQKRHITGEEVPLFLENPAAVLPEHDYLFDLDQFSERVRGLIPIERVRPFFHERTGMQWFDEESGHTVPYDETFLRELMEKYPDQQYVEYNGKWIYLDPLLRRKLLQLPKDADEALKRRYILDIKDNEEQLEYKIDSAQEASCRRYPIPSELQAEFFPHQIEGFEWLCHLAEQERGGLLADDMGLGKTIQVIAFLLHQKANGRLKPTLIVLPIALIENWVAEIEKFAPSLLDGLYIHKGRGRLASSQLISQFDIVLTSYDTLKMDQLLLGKIEFQAIICDEAQNIKSHTSQRSRAIRAMQGRFRLAMTGTPVENSLDELWAIMDFVQPGALGSLKEFRFRYVETSDYDALLAALQPYYLRRTKQQILDDRLPKKHLVPPIYVEASPIQKEIAQSMLATKEVGQVAILNMIMRLRQLYGHPGAVIPKYEQLSYQEVPKLKETMHIIETIRQKGEKVLIFTEFRKLHFLLKRIFMETYGISVPVIDGDAKNRQLIVRRFNEMQGFGIMILSPKAAGVGLTITSANHVIHYTRWWNPAVENQATDRAYRIGQQKDVYVYHIITRDSSHFPQGTVEELMHELLESKRHLAENVIIPFNMSEIQQAVAEKVVGRRQLV
;
A
#
# COMPACT_ATOMS: atom_id res chain seq x y z
N MET A 1 -1.53 23.46 -33.59
CA MET A 1 -0.57 23.17 -32.48
C MET A 1 0.14 21.87 -32.78
N LYS A 2 1.45 21.82 -32.56
CA LYS A 2 2.25 20.61 -32.83
C LYS A 2 3.16 20.35 -31.63
N ALA A 3 3.16 19.11 -31.13
CA ALA A 3 4.13 18.70 -30.16
C ALA A 3 5.53 18.64 -30.78
N VAL A 4 6.50 19.18 -30.08
CA VAL A 4 7.93 19.03 -30.41
C VAL A 4 8.57 18.22 -29.32
N LEU A 5 9.07 17.06 -29.69
CA LEU A 5 9.72 16.09 -28.83
C LEU A 5 11.22 16.29 -28.94
N THR A 6 11.89 16.59 -27.86
CA THR A 6 13.34 16.76 -27.81
C THR A 6 13.93 15.74 -26.86
N PRO A 7 14.40 14.57 -27.37
CA PRO A 7 15.12 13.60 -26.54
C PRO A 7 16.42 14.21 -26.03
N ASN A 8 16.71 14.01 -24.73
CA ASN A 8 17.96 14.37 -24.07
C ASN A 8 18.50 13.17 -23.28
N GLU A 9 19.54 13.34 -22.47
CA GLU A 9 20.17 12.24 -21.74
C GLU A 9 19.28 11.66 -20.63
N ASP A 10 18.42 12.50 -20.02
CA ASP A 10 17.59 12.13 -18.89
C ASP A 10 16.19 11.64 -19.29
N GLY A 11 15.69 12.08 -20.45
CA GLY A 11 14.33 11.76 -20.87
C GLY A 11 13.94 12.44 -22.18
N ILE A 12 12.64 12.58 -22.39
CA ILE A 12 12.03 13.24 -23.53
C ILE A 12 11.37 14.53 -23.09
N HIS A 13 11.94 15.65 -23.51
CA HIS A 13 11.36 16.96 -23.22
C HIS A 13 10.27 17.33 -24.21
N PHE A 14 9.13 17.81 -23.69
CA PHE A 14 7.97 18.24 -24.47
C PHE A 14 7.89 19.75 -24.54
N SER A 15 7.73 20.27 -25.75
CA SER A 15 7.30 21.63 -26.01
C SER A 15 6.20 21.65 -27.07
N PHE A 16 5.41 22.73 -27.12
CA PHE A 16 4.34 22.86 -28.09
C PHE A 16 4.53 24.12 -28.89
N GLN A 17 4.46 24.01 -30.22
CA GLN A 17 4.56 25.13 -31.15
C GLN A 17 3.22 25.39 -31.81
N LEU A 18 2.85 26.65 -31.88
CA LEU A 18 1.67 27.15 -32.56
C LEU A 18 2.04 27.72 -33.90
N HIS A 19 1.41 27.25 -34.98
CA HIS A 19 1.54 27.79 -36.33
C HIS A 19 0.33 28.65 -36.65
N ASP A 20 0.48 29.95 -36.65
CA ASP A 20 -0.53 30.90 -37.13
C ASP A 20 -0.13 31.44 -38.52
N GLY A 21 0.04 30.56 -39.49
CA GLY A 21 0.34 30.85 -40.87
C GLY A 21 1.58 31.72 -41.16
N LYS A 22 2.06 32.51 -40.22
CA LYS A 22 3.21 33.45 -40.33
C LYS A 22 4.19 33.47 -39.16
N THR A 23 3.76 33.03 -37.99
CA THR A 23 4.60 33.04 -36.78
C THR A 23 4.54 31.70 -36.05
N VAL A 24 5.69 31.27 -35.48
CA VAL A 24 5.81 30.13 -34.59
C VAL A 24 5.96 30.68 -33.16
N ALA A 25 5.00 30.41 -32.31
CA ALA A 25 5.07 30.80 -30.88
C ALA A 25 5.15 29.53 -30.01
N GLU A 26 6.06 29.54 -29.06
CA GLU A 26 6.17 28.47 -28.06
C GLU A 26 5.15 28.71 -26.95
N LEU A 27 4.38 27.65 -26.60
CA LEU A 27 3.38 27.72 -25.56
C LEU A 27 4.03 27.44 -24.19
N LYS A 28 3.72 28.28 -23.20
CA LYS A 28 4.06 28.01 -21.81
C LYS A 28 3.15 26.92 -21.25
N LEU A 29 3.76 25.93 -20.63
CA LEU A 29 3.08 24.78 -20.04
C LEU A 29 3.18 24.82 -18.50
N PRO A 30 2.12 24.37 -17.77
CA PRO A 30 0.78 24.03 -18.27
C PRO A 30 0.00 25.26 -18.72
N MET A 31 -0.88 25.13 -19.72
CA MET A 31 -1.68 26.24 -20.24
C MET A 31 -2.82 26.60 -19.28
N ALA A 32 -3.15 27.89 -19.22
CA ALA A 32 -4.37 28.37 -18.56
C ALA A 32 -5.63 27.93 -19.35
N LYS A 33 -6.76 27.70 -18.64
CA LYS A 33 -8.02 27.27 -19.25
C LYS A 33 -8.46 28.14 -20.43
N GLU A 34 -8.31 29.46 -20.29
CA GLU A 34 -8.67 30.44 -21.33
C GLU A 34 -7.84 30.32 -22.62
N ASP A 35 -6.60 29.80 -22.48
CA ASP A 35 -5.73 29.54 -23.62
C ASP A 35 -6.05 28.20 -24.29
N ILE A 36 -6.46 27.19 -23.52
CA ILE A 36 -6.91 25.89 -24.05
C ILE A 36 -8.12 26.09 -24.97
N GLU A 37 -9.11 26.90 -24.58
CA GLU A 37 -10.31 27.15 -25.36
C GLU A 37 -10.01 27.80 -26.72
N LYS A 38 -8.97 28.64 -26.82
CA LYS A 38 -8.54 29.26 -28.09
C LYS A 38 -7.99 28.24 -29.10
N TYR A 39 -7.42 27.15 -28.62
CA TYR A 39 -6.70 26.16 -29.42
C TYR A 39 -7.48 24.85 -29.63
N TYR A 40 -8.67 24.74 -29.05
CA TYR A 40 -9.49 23.52 -29.12
C TYR A 40 -9.75 23.01 -30.56
N LYS A 41 -9.91 23.90 -31.53
CA LYS A 41 -10.15 23.54 -32.93
C LYS A 41 -8.88 23.40 -33.77
N VAL A 42 -7.70 23.55 -33.16
CA VAL A 42 -6.43 23.52 -33.87
C VAL A 42 -5.92 22.08 -34.00
N GLN A 43 -5.39 21.74 -35.17
CA GLN A 43 -4.79 20.43 -35.40
C GLN A 43 -3.65 20.15 -34.42
N GLY A 44 -3.61 18.96 -33.82
CA GLY A 44 -2.65 18.55 -32.82
C GLY A 44 -3.05 18.78 -31.35
N PHE A 45 -4.28 19.19 -31.09
CA PHE A 45 -4.80 19.33 -29.71
C PHE A 45 -4.85 18.00 -28.96
N GLN A 46 -5.05 16.88 -29.66
CA GLN A 46 -5.00 15.54 -29.06
C GLN A 46 -3.64 15.24 -28.44
N GLN A 47 -2.54 15.71 -29.05
CA GLN A 47 -1.19 15.56 -28.50
C GLN A 47 -1.02 16.34 -27.19
N TYR A 48 -1.64 17.53 -27.11
CA TYR A 48 -1.64 18.30 -25.87
C TYR A 48 -2.39 17.57 -24.74
N VAL A 49 -3.54 17.00 -25.04
CA VAL A 49 -4.33 16.24 -24.07
C VAL A 49 -3.57 14.99 -23.59
N ALA A 50 -2.93 14.27 -24.48
CA ALA A 50 -2.09 13.12 -24.13
C ALA A 50 -0.89 13.54 -23.24
N TRP A 51 -0.28 14.69 -23.51
CA TRP A 51 0.76 15.26 -22.66
C TRP A 51 0.21 15.69 -21.29
N GLU A 52 -0.96 16.33 -21.25
CA GLU A 52 -1.62 16.74 -20.00
C GLU A 52 -1.94 15.53 -19.13
N GLU A 53 -2.32 14.41 -19.70
CA GLU A 53 -2.52 13.13 -19.01
C GLU A 53 -1.24 12.63 -18.34
N LEU A 54 -0.11 12.67 -19.06
CA LEU A 54 1.19 12.33 -18.49
C LEU A 54 1.61 13.34 -17.40
N TYR A 55 1.29 14.62 -17.58
CA TYR A 55 1.58 15.66 -16.59
C TYR A 55 0.75 15.46 -15.32
N ASP A 56 -0.55 15.20 -15.46
CA ASP A 56 -1.46 14.96 -14.34
C ASP A 56 -1.16 13.64 -13.60
N SER A 57 -0.63 12.63 -14.30
CA SER A 57 -0.16 11.39 -13.68
C SER A 57 1.08 11.58 -12.81
N GLY A 58 1.77 12.73 -12.96
CA GLY A 58 2.98 13.07 -12.20
C GLY A 58 4.23 12.30 -12.63
N VAL A 59 4.22 11.67 -13.81
CA VAL A 59 5.40 11.00 -14.39
C VAL A 59 6.37 11.98 -15.05
N LEU A 60 5.93 13.21 -15.36
CA LEU A 60 6.75 14.25 -15.96
C LEU A 60 7.50 15.06 -14.89
N VAL A 61 8.79 15.28 -15.12
CA VAL A 61 9.63 16.21 -14.33
C VAL A 61 9.98 17.38 -15.23
N ASP A 62 9.52 18.59 -14.88
CA ASP A 62 9.73 19.81 -15.68
C ASP A 62 9.45 19.64 -17.18
N SER A 63 8.27 19.09 -17.51
CA SER A 63 7.86 18.75 -18.88
C SER A 63 8.76 17.73 -19.59
N THR A 64 9.56 16.97 -18.85
CA THR A 64 10.40 15.87 -19.36
C THR A 64 9.89 14.54 -18.84
N LEU A 65 9.72 13.57 -19.73
CA LEU A 65 9.38 12.18 -19.39
C LEU A 65 10.71 11.42 -19.20
N PRO A 66 11.06 11.03 -17.94
CA PRO A 66 12.27 10.25 -17.71
C PRO A 66 12.21 8.89 -18.39
N TYR A 67 13.33 8.36 -18.89
CA TYR A 67 13.33 7.06 -19.56
C TYR A 67 12.91 5.91 -18.65
N SER A 68 13.18 5.96 -17.36
CA SER A 68 12.69 4.97 -16.38
C SER A 68 11.17 4.89 -16.35
N GLU A 69 10.50 6.04 -16.31
CA GLU A 69 9.03 6.11 -16.35
C GLU A 69 8.50 5.72 -17.75
N TYR A 70 9.23 6.08 -18.81
CA TYR A 70 8.86 5.71 -20.17
C TYR A 70 8.78 4.18 -20.37
N TYR A 71 9.79 3.42 -19.91
CA TYR A 71 9.75 1.96 -19.99
C TYR A 71 8.66 1.35 -19.08
N GLU A 72 8.37 1.94 -17.93
CA GLU A 72 7.25 1.48 -17.10
C GLU A 72 5.90 1.72 -17.80
N LEU A 73 5.72 2.86 -18.47
CA LEU A 73 4.52 3.13 -19.26
C LEU A 73 4.35 2.16 -20.44
N LEU A 74 5.44 1.68 -21.05
CA LEU A 74 5.38 0.68 -22.11
C LEU A 74 4.89 -0.71 -21.63
N LYS A 75 4.83 -0.97 -20.35
CA LYS A 75 4.25 -2.22 -19.81
C LYS A 75 2.73 -2.18 -19.71
N ASP A 76 2.13 -0.98 -19.82
CA ASP A 76 0.67 -0.76 -19.78
C ASP A 76 0.13 -0.45 -21.18
N GLU A 77 -0.78 -1.28 -21.68
CA GLU A 77 -1.37 -1.12 -23.03
C GLU A 77 -2.14 0.21 -23.17
N SER A 78 -2.75 0.73 -22.09
CA SER A 78 -3.45 2.01 -22.13
C SER A 78 -2.48 3.19 -22.22
N ALA A 79 -1.34 3.10 -21.53
CA ALA A 79 -0.31 4.13 -21.59
C ALA A 79 0.40 4.15 -22.96
N LYS A 80 0.53 3.00 -23.63
CA LYS A 80 1.07 2.95 -25.00
C LYS A 80 0.26 3.79 -25.96
N GLU A 81 -1.07 3.78 -25.85
CA GLU A 81 -1.92 4.61 -26.72
C GLU A 81 -1.63 6.11 -26.51
N VAL A 82 -1.43 6.54 -25.27
CA VAL A 82 -1.06 7.94 -24.94
C VAL A 82 0.29 8.29 -25.57
N LEU A 83 1.27 7.42 -25.48
CA LEU A 83 2.60 7.61 -26.07
C LEU A 83 2.52 7.67 -27.61
N GLN A 84 1.67 6.85 -28.25
CA GLN A 84 1.42 6.90 -29.69
C GLN A 84 0.78 8.21 -30.14
N TYR A 85 -0.21 8.75 -29.40
CA TYR A 85 -0.78 10.06 -29.70
C TYR A 85 0.24 11.20 -29.63
N LEU A 86 1.24 11.06 -28.74
CA LEU A 86 2.36 11.99 -28.65
C LEU A 86 3.40 11.81 -29.79
N GLY A 87 3.30 10.75 -30.56
CA GLY A 87 4.24 10.42 -31.63
C GLY A 87 5.52 9.76 -31.13
N LEU A 88 5.47 9.13 -29.96
CA LEU A 88 6.60 8.42 -29.37
C LEU A 88 6.63 6.95 -29.82
N PRO A 89 7.81 6.32 -29.97
CA PRO A 89 7.94 4.92 -30.31
C PRO A 89 7.44 4.04 -29.15
N VAL A 90 6.49 3.16 -29.42
CA VAL A 90 5.92 2.23 -28.42
C VAL A 90 6.42 0.80 -28.56
N VAL A 91 7.31 0.57 -29.50
CA VAL A 91 7.94 -0.72 -29.73
C VAL A 91 9.45 -0.55 -29.62
N GLU A 92 10.06 -1.40 -28.81
CA GLU A 92 11.50 -1.50 -28.72
C GLU A 92 12.04 -2.14 -30.00
N GLU A 93 13.01 -1.49 -30.65
CA GLU A 93 13.59 -2.05 -31.86
C GLU A 93 14.73 -3.03 -31.49
N GLN A 94 14.80 -4.17 -32.22
CA GLN A 94 15.89 -5.11 -32.03
C GLN A 94 17.22 -4.50 -32.46
N VAL A 95 18.19 -4.54 -31.58
CA VAL A 95 19.56 -4.08 -31.84
C VAL A 95 20.56 -5.19 -31.52
N GLY A 96 21.54 -5.36 -32.39
CA GLY A 96 22.72 -6.14 -32.08
C GLY A 96 23.78 -5.26 -31.44
N GLY A 97 24.77 -5.86 -30.78
CA GLY A 97 25.87 -5.08 -30.21
C GLY A 97 27.08 -5.93 -29.83
N LYS A 98 28.17 -5.24 -29.57
CA LYS A 98 29.43 -5.85 -29.09
C LYS A 98 30.00 -5.04 -27.94
N LEU A 99 30.27 -5.71 -26.82
CA LEU A 99 30.94 -5.15 -25.66
C LEU A 99 32.40 -5.58 -25.65
N SER A 100 33.32 -4.63 -25.57
CA SER A 100 34.77 -4.86 -25.52
C SER A 100 35.44 -4.07 -24.39
N LEU A 101 36.56 -4.63 -23.90
CA LEU A 101 37.38 -4.01 -22.85
C LEU A 101 38.65 -3.45 -23.50
N ARG A 102 38.92 -2.14 -23.36
CA ARG A 102 40.08 -1.45 -23.95
C ARG A 102 41.25 -1.25 -23.00
N SER A 103 41.04 -1.47 -21.72
CA SER A 103 42.06 -1.27 -20.67
C SER A 103 42.31 -2.55 -19.87
N LEU A 104 43.12 -2.45 -18.83
CA LEU A 104 43.26 -3.52 -17.84
C LEU A 104 41.98 -3.64 -17.02
N PRO A 105 41.62 -4.84 -16.53
CA PRO A 105 40.35 -5.08 -15.83
C PRO A 105 40.10 -4.19 -14.60
N HIS A 106 41.14 -3.72 -13.92
CA HIS A 106 40.98 -2.83 -12.78
C HIS A 106 40.60 -1.38 -13.18
N GLU A 107 40.88 -0.96 -14.41
CA GLU A 107 40.50 0.36 -14.96
C GLU A 107 39.08 0.34 -15.59
N ALA A 108 38.71 -0.82 -16.15
CA ALA A 108 37.38 -1.09 -16.73
C ALA A 108 36.91 -0.07 -17.78
N ASP A 109 37.78 0.26 -18.76
CA ASP A 109 37.35 1.04 -19.92
C ASP A 109 36.58 0.12 -20.90
N LEU A 110 35.28 0.06 -20.74
CA LEU A 110 34.37 -0.75 -21.53
C LEU A 110 33.75 0.08 -22.65
N VAL A 111 33.71 -0.48 -23.85
CA VAL A 111 33.13 0.15 -25.05
C VAL A 111 32.06 -0.73 -25.63
N LEU A 112 30.86 -0.16 -25.75
CA LEU A 112 29.69 -0.80 -26.36
C LEU A 112 29.48 -0.21 -27.77
N GLN A 113 29.46 -1.09 -28.77
CA GLN A 113 29.03 -0.74 -30.12
C GLN A 113 27.69 -1.37 -30.42
N LEU A 114 26.73 -0.57 -30.91
CA LEU A 114 25.38 -1.04 -31.25
C LEU A 114 25.18 -1.02 -32.77
N PHE A 115 24.43 -1.99 -33.25
CA PHE A 115 24.10 -2.17 -34.66
C PHE A 115 22.58 -2.34 -34.84
N ASP A 116 22.04 -1.73 -35.91
CA ASP A 116 20.65 -1.97 -36.29
C ASP A 116 20.45 -3.39 -36.86
N ALA A 117 19.19 -3.78 -37.14
CA ALA A 117 18.86 -5.07 -37.73
C ALA A 117 19.55 -5.34 -39.10
N GLY A 118 20.02 -4.30 -39.77
CA GLY A 118 20.79 -4.39 -41.03
C GLY A 118 22.31 -4.45 -40.85
N GLY A 119 22.80 -4.51 -39.59
CA GLY A 119 24.22 -4.54 -39.25
C GLY A 119 24.98 -3.19 -39.40
N ARG A 120 24.26 -2.06 -39.53
CA ARG A 120 24.87 -0.74 -39.57
C ARG A 120 25.08 -0.19 -38.17
N ASN A 121 26.25 0.38 -37.91
CA ASN A 121 26.57 0.98 -36.61
C ASN A 121 25.65 2.19 -36.34
N LEU A 122 24.89 2.15 -35.22
CA LEU A 122 23.89 3.16 -34.84
C LEU A 122 24.50 4.55 -34.63
N ASP A 123 25.68 4.65 -34.04
CA ASP A 123 26.36 5.93 -33.81
C ASP A 123 26.83 6.63 -35.12
N ARG A 124 26.85 5.89 -36.26
CA ARG A 124 27.13 6.46 -37.58
C ARG A 124 25.87 6.87 -38.34
N VAL A 125 24.73 6.32 -37.98
CA VAL A 125 23.44 6.52 -38.73
C VAL A 125 22.57 7.55 -38.05
N GLY A 126 22.67 7.71 -36.74
CA GLY A 126 21.86 8.60 -35.94
C GLY A 126 22.63 9.26 -34.80
N LYS A 127 21.95 10.17 -34.13
CA LYS A 127 22.45 10.81 -32.89
C LYS A 127 21.70 10.22 -31.70
N GLN A 128 22.46 9.74 -30.73
CA GLN A 128 21.86 9.23 -29.51
C GLN A 128 21.53 10.37 -28.54
N ALA A 129 20.38 10.22 -27.87
CA ALA A 129 19.93 11.03 -26.76
C ALA A 129 19.28 10.10 -25.72
N GLY A 130 20.02 9.70 -24.69
CA GLY A 130 19.58 8.74 -23.67
C GLY A 130 19.19 7.38 -24.26
N ALA A 131 17.92 6.97 -24.09
CA ALA A 131 17.37 5.73 -24.60
C ALA A 131 16.94 5.80 -26.08
N ILE A 132 16.93 6.98 -26.70
CA ILE A 132 16.45 7.19 -28.06
C ILE A 132 17.62 7.50 -29.01
N TYR A 133 17.63 6.87 -30.18
CA TYR A 133 18.38 7.33 -31.34
C TYR A 133 17.47 8.18 -32.24
N VAL A 134 17.91 9.41 -32.52
CA VAL A 134 17.28 10.30 -33.51
C VAL A 134 17.85 9.95 -34.86
N LEU A 135 17.11 9.22 -35.66
CA LEU A 135 17.42 8.89 -37.05
C LEU A 135 16.88 9.98 -37.98
N PRO A 136 17.34 10.06 -39.23
CA PRO A 136 16.88 11.08 -40.18
C PRO A 136 15.38 11.06 -40.46
N ASP A 137 14.73 9.92 -40.31
CA ASP A 137 13.34 9.64 -40.66
C ASP A 137 12.44 9.34 -39.45
N ARG A 138 13.00 9.01 -38.31
CA ARG A 138 12.22 8.58 -37.12
C ARG A 138 13.01 8.62 -35.80
N LEU A 139 12.28 8.51 -34.70
CA LEU A 139 12.83 8.20 -33.38
C LEU A 139 12.84 6.68 -33.17
N MET A 140 13.98 6.16 -32.75
CA MET A 140 14.18 4.73 -32.47
C MET A 140 14.42 4.53 -30.98
N LEU A 141 13.57 3.72 -30.32
CA LEU A 141 13.72 3.39 -28.90
C LEU A 141 14.59 2.14 -28.75
N LEU A 142 15.65 2.23 -27.92
CA LEU A 142 16.46 1.09 -27.55
C LEU A 142 15.66 0.13 -26.66
N PRO A 143 15.96 -1.19 -26.69
CA PRO A 143 15.45 -2.11 -25.67
C PRO A 143 15.86 -1.69 -24.25
N GLU A 144 14.96 -1.81 -23.27
CA GLU A 144 15.21 -1.43 -21.88
C GLU A 144 16.52 -2.02 -21.35
N ARG A 145 16.80 -3.30 -21.64
CA ARG A 145 18.01 -4.02 -21.21
C ARG A 145 19.28 -3.41 -21.81
N VAL A 146 19.24 -2.94 -23.06
CA VAL A 146 20.37 -2.27 -23.71
C VAL A 146 20.58 -0.87 -23.13
N TYR A 147 19.51 -0.15 -22.83
CA TYR A 147 19.59 1.15 -22.16
C TYR A 147 20.18 1.02 -20.75
N ARG A 148 19.76 0.04 -19.96
CA ARG A 148 20.35 -0.26 -18.64
C ARG A 148 21.84 -0.56 -18.73
N LEU A 149 22.26 -1.33 -19.74
CA LEU A 149 23.69 -1.58 -19.97
C LEU A 149 24.45 -0.27 -20.26
N LYS A 150 23.88 0.62 -21.05
CA LYS A 150 24.50 1.94 -21.31
C LYS A 150 24.60 2.81 -20.06
N GLN A 151 23.56 2.84 -19.24
CA GLN A 151 23.60 3.54 -17.95
C GLN A 151 24.67 2.95 -17.02
N ALA A 152 24.80 1.65 -16.99
CA ALA A 152 25.83 0.97 -16.21
C ALA A 152 27.26 1.31 -16.70
N LEU A 153 27.47 1.49 -18.00
CA LEU A 153 28.78 1.92 -18.53
C LEU A 153 29.17 3.32 -18.07
N LEU A 154 28.22 4.23 -17.86
CA LEU A 154 28.43 5.61 -17.40
C LEU A 154 28.47 5.71 -15.85
N GLY A 155 28.04 4.68 -15.14
CA GLY A 155 28.00 4.65 -13.69
C GLY A 155 29.39 4.72 -13.04
N SER A 156 29.43 5.27 -11.82
CA SER A 156 30.63 5.26 -10.98
C SER A 156 30.61 4.00 -10.11
N TYR A 157 31.70 3.28 -10.06
CA TYR A 157 31.90 2.05 -9.33
C TYR A 157 33.12 2.13 -8.44
N GLU A 158 33.11 1.41 -7.34
CA GLU A 158 34.24 1.36 -6.41
C GLU A 158 35.42 0.56 -6.95
N SER A 159 35.15 -0.35 -7.88
CA SER A 159 36.15 -1.23 -8.49
C SER A 159 35.84 -1.46 -9.96
N GLY A 160 36.89 -1.45 -10.82
CA GLY A 160 36.73 -1.83 -12.21
C GLY A 160 36.20 -3.25 -12.41
N TYR A 161 36.52 -4.16 -11.50
CA TYR A 161 36.00 -5.53 -11.52
C TYR A 161 34.47 -5.59 -11.31
N GLU A 162 33.93 -4.77 -10.44
CA GLU A 162 32.50 -4.62 -10.21
C GLU A 162 31.82 -4.09 -11.47
N LYS A 163 32.33 -3.01 -12.06
CA LYS A 163 31.81 -2.46 -13.31
C LYS A 163 31.78 -3.50 -14.42
N ILE A 164 32.83 -4.27 -14.61
CA ILE A 164 32.88 -5.34 -15.61
C ILE A 164 31.81 -6.38 -15.34
N GLY A 165 31.67 -6.83 -14.10
CA GLY A 165 30.67 -7.85 -13.72
C GLY A 165 29.26 -7.42 -14.02
N ILE A 166 28.86 -6.21 -13.59
CA ILE A 166 27.54 -5.64 -13.85
C ILE A 166 27.31 -5.47 -15.35
N CYS A 167 28.26 -4.87 -16.09
CA CYS A 167 28.11 -4.67 -17.52
C CYS A 167 28.07 -5.98 -18.30
N GLN A 168 28.81 -7.00 -17.87
CA GLN A 168 28.84 -8.33 -18.49
C GLN A 168 27.51 -9.05 -18.29
N GLN A 169 26.95 -8.99 -17.09
CA GLN A 169 25.62 -9.54 -16.80
C GLN A 169 24.54 -8.87 -17.65
N LEU A 170 24.49 -7.55 -17.65
CA LEU A 170 23.51 -6.79 -18.44
C LEU A 170 23.68 -7.01 -19.96
N ALA A 171 24.89 -7.16 -20.45
CA ALA A 171 25.18 -7.48 -21.84
C ALA A 171 24.60 -8.86 -22.24
N ASN A 172 24.78 -9.87 -21.38
CA ASN A 172 24.21 -11.20 -21.59
C ASN A 172 22.65 -11.16 -21.57
N GLU A 173 22.06 -10.44 -20.62
CA GLU A 173 20.60 -10.24 -20.53
C GLU A 173 20.02 -9.50 -21.75
N ALA A 174 20.82 -8.58 -22.32
CA ALA A 174 20.46 -7.83 -23.52
C ALA A 174 20.78 -8.55 -24.84
N GLY A 175 21.42 -9.72 -24.81
CA GLY A 175 21.85 -10.46 -25.99
C GLY A 175 22.98 -9.78 -26.76
N ILE A 176 23.80 -8.98 -26.09
CA ILE A 176 24.95 -8.28 -26.64
C ILE A 176 26.17 -9.20 -26.68
N GLU A 177 26.86 -9.28 -27.82
CA GLU A 177 28.03 -10.13 -27.99
C GLU A 177 29.21 -9.60 -27.14
N LEU A 178 29.86 -10.50 -26.39
CA LEU A 178 31.04 -10.19 -25.61
C LEU A 178 32.30 -10.49 -26.43
N GLU A 179 33.35 -9.66 -26.30
CA GLU A 179 34.61 -9.96 -26.89
C GLU A 179 35.29 -11.19 -26.23
N ASN A 180 36.23 -11.85 -26.92
CA ASN A 180 36.87 -13.10 -26.49
C ASN A 180 37.40 -13.08 -25.06
N PHE A 181 37.97 -11.95 -24.60
CA PHE A 181 38.49 -11.82 -23.24
C PHE A 181 37.32 -11.90 -22.24
N LEU A 182 36.25 -11.12 -22.45
CA LEU A 182 35.05 -11.11 -21.60
C LEU A 182 34.26 -12.42 -21.70
N GLN A 183 34.38 -13.20 -22.78
CA GLN A 183 33.77 -14.53 -22.84
C GLN A 183 34.51 -15.56 -21.96
N ASN A 184 35.84 -15.43 -21.83
CA ASN A 184 36.69 -16.37 -21.09
C ASN A 184 36.87 -16.01 -19.62
N GLU A 185 36.69 -14.74 -19.25
CA GLU A 185 36.74 -14.24 -17.87
C GLU A 185 35.33 -13.77 -17.45
N THR A 186 34.66 -14.55 -16.61
CA THR A 186 33.32 -14.19 -16.11
C THR A 186 33.46 -13.53 -14.75
N TYR A 187 32.78 -12.40 -14.58
CA TYR A 187 32.75 -11.64 -13.32
C TYR A 187 31.37 -11.74 -12.71
N HIS A 188 31.28 -12.23 -11.49
CA HIS A 188 30.06 -12.35 -10.71
C HIS A 188 30.10 -11.32 -9.59
N VAL A 189 29.19 -10.36 -9.62
CA VAL A 189 29.01 -9.41 -8.53
C VAL A 189 28.14 -10.03 -7.46
N VAL A 190 28.65 -10.09 -6.24
CA VAL A 190 27.94 -10.59 -5.06
C VAL A 190 27.43 -9.38 -4.29
N ASP A 191 26.19 -9.04 -4.52
CA ASP A 191 25.46 -7.87 -3.98
C ASP A 191 24.40 -8.25 -2.93
N ALA A 192 24.17 -9.57 -2.75
CA ALA A 192 23.22 -10.10 -1.79
C ALA A 192 23.71 -11.44 -1.22
N TYR A 193 23.28 -11.74 -0.02
CA TYR A 193 23.56 -12.99 0.67
C TYR A 193 22.42 -13.29 1.66
N ASN A 194 22.36 -14.52 2.15
CA ASN A 194 21.46 -14.94 3.22
C ASN A 194 22.28 -15.41 4.42
N VAL A 195 21.73 -15.26 5.62
CA VAL A 195 22.32 -15.77 6.86
C VAL A 195 21.42 -16.86 7.42
N ASP A 196 21.90 -18.09 7.43
CA ASP A 196 21.24 -19.22 8.09
C ASP A 196 21.72 -19.35 9.54
N VAL A 197 20.84 -19.81 10.41
CA VAL A 197 21.15 -20.09 11.81
C VAL A 197 21.29 -21.59 11.98
N ALA A 198 22.50 -22.08 12.19
CA ALA A 198 22.76 -23.48 12.46
C ALA A 198 22.81 -23.70 13.96
N VAL A 199 21.87 -24.51 14.48
CA VAL A 199 21.82 -24.89 15.90
C VAL A 199 22.64 -26.14 16.12
N HIS A 200 23.74 -26.01 16.86
CA HIS A 200 24.60 -27.14 17.23
C HIS A 200 24.16 -27.77 18.57
N ARG A 201 23.80 -26.90 19.53
CA ARG A 201 23.27 -27.27 20.85
C ARG A 201 22.30 -26.20 21.32
N HIS A 202 21.56 -26.46 22.40
CA HIS A 202 20.65 -25.49 23.00
C HIS A 202 21.36 -24.20 23.47
N ASP A 203 22.66 -24.26 23.73
CA ASP A 203 23.52 -23.17 24.21
C ASP A 203 24.51 -22.66 23.14
N HIS A 204 24.44 -23.17 21.91
CA HIS A 204 25.36 -22.79 20.85
C HIS A 204 24.71 -22.79 19.46
N ILE A 205 24.68 -21.64 18.84
CA ILE A 205 24.27 -21.44 17.45
C ILE A 205 25.39 -20.82 16.63
N GLU A 206 25.41 -21.12 15.36
CA GLU A 206 26.36 -20.59 14.38
C GLU A 206 25.61 -19.87 13.27
N LEU A 207 26.06 -18.66 12.91
CA LEU A 207 25.57 -17.92 11.77
C LEU A 207 26.30 -18.37 10.49
N VAL A 208 25.57 -18.96 9.55
CA VAL A 208 26.13 -19.53 8.34
C VAL A 208 25.71 -18.64 7.15
N VAL A 209 26.68 -17.95 6.59
CA VAL A 209 26.43 -17.11 5.39
C VAL A 209 26.32 -18.00 4.16
N LYS A 210 25.27 -17.75 3.35
CA LYS A 210 25.04 -18.41 2.07
C LYS A 210 24.84 -17.39 0.95
N GLY A 211 25.53 -17.61 -0.17
CA GLY A 211 25.27 -16.93 -1.44
C GLY A 211 24.12 -17.60 -2.22
N ARG A 212 23.81 -17.07 -3.38
CA ARG A 212 22.80 -17.60 -4.31
C ARG A 212 23.10 -19.03 -4.80
N ASN A 213 24.38 -19.40 -4.77
CA ASN A 213 24.89 -20.71 -5.16
C ASN A 213 26.12 -21.10 -4.30
N GLU A 214 26.59 -22.36 -4.46
CA GLU A 214 27.72 -22.88 -3.69
C GLU A 214 29.04 -22.09 -3.93
N GLU A 215 29.24 -21.55 -5.12
CA GLU A 215 30.49 -20.86 -5.47
C GLU A 215 30.51 -19.48 -4.81
N GLU A 216 29.39 -18.75 -4.83
CA GLU A 216 29.23 -17.48 -4.09
C GLU A 216 29.34 -17.73 -2.58
N THR A 217 28.76 -18.80 -2.07
CA THR A 217 28.88 -19.19 -0.66
C THR A 217 30.34 -19.41 -0.26
N ARG A 218 31.11 -20.12 -1.08
CA ARG A 218 32.57 -20.33 -0.83
C ARG A 218 33.34 -19.02 -0.94
N HIS A 219 32.94 -18.11 -1.82
CA HIS A 219 33.54 -16.79 -1.94
C HIS A 219 33.30 -15.94 -0.67
N LEU A 220 32.06 -15.83 -0.21
CA LEU A 220 31.69 -15.10 1.00
C LEU A 220 32.42 -15.64 2.25
N GLN A 221 32.51 -16.96 2.38
CA GLN A 221 33.21 -17.61 3.49
C GLN A 221 34.74 -17.35 3.51
N ARG A 222 35.35 -16.97 2.38
CA ARG A 222 36.77 -16.64 2.32
C ARG A 222 37.11 -15.24 2.83
N LEU A 223 36.09 -14.40 3.05
CA LEU A 223 36.23 -13.01 3.52
C LEU A 223 37.19 -12.15 2.62
N GLN A 224 37.27 -12.49 1.37
CA GLN A 224 38.06 -11.75 0.38
C GLN A 224 37.11 -10.93 -0.50
N ARG A 225 37.46 -9.65 -0.76
CA ARG A 225 36.64 -8.82 -1.65
C ARG A 225 36.58 -9.39 -3.08
N VAL A 226 37.65 -10.00 -3.53
CA VAL A 226 37.77 -10.63 -4.86
C VAL A 226 38.34 -12.05 -4.71
N SER A 227 37.65 -13.05 -5.23
CA SER A 227 38.20 -14.41 -5.36
C SER A 227 38.04 -14.94 -6.78
N SER A 228 38.80 -15.97 -7.15
CA SER A 228 38.70 -16.56 -8.49
C SER A 228 38.72 -18.08 -8.44
N ILE A 229 37.96 -18.68 -9.35
CA ILE A 229 37.89 -20.13 -9.56
C ILE A 229 38.20 -20.42 -11.02
N LYS A 230 39.12 -21.34 -11.29
CA LYS A 230 39.45 -21.77 -12.65
C LYS A 230 38.42 -22.78 -13.14
N LYS A 231 37.76 -22.53 -14.28
CA LYS A 231 36.76 -23.42 -14.90
C LYS A 231 37.21 -23.78 -16.34
N GLY A 232 37.74 -24.96 -16.52
CA GLY A 232 38.17 -25.38 -17.85
C GLY A 232 39.23 -24.43 -18.46
N HIS A 233 38.90 -23.82 -19.61
CA HIS A 233 39.77 -22.81 -20.27
C HIS A 233 39.50 -21.39 -19.79
N GLY A 234 38.46 -21.15 -19.01
CA GLY A 234 38.06 -19.83 -18.49
C GLY A 234 38.33 -19.67 -16.98
N ARG A 235 38.04 -18.47 -16.49
CA ARG A 235 38.13 -18.11 -15.06
C ARG A 235 36.87 -17.35 -14.62
N SER A 236 36.25 -17.81 -13.53
CA SER A 236 35.20 -17.08 -12.85
C SER A 236 35.78 -16.28 -11.70
N ARG A 237 35.46 -15.01 -11.62
CA ARG A 237 35.84 -14.10 -10.54
C ARG A 237 34.57 -13.67 -9.79
N PHE A 238 34.64 -13.74 -8.48
CA PHE A 238 33.57 -13.29 -7.59
C PHE A 238 34.04 -12.02 -6.92
N VAL A 239 33.20 -10.98 -6.95
CA VAL A 239 33.50 -9.64 -6.43
C VAL A 239 32.38 -9.21 -5.51
N SER A 240 32.65 -9.09 -4.22
CA SER A 240 31.68 -8.54 -3.26
C SER A 240 31.63 -7.02 -3.35
N THR A 241 30.43 -6.44 -3.25
CA THR A 241 30.27 -5.00 -3.01
C THR A 241 30.89 -4.62 -1.67
N GLU A 242 31.19 -3.34 -1.46
CA GLU A 242 31.78 -2.87 -0.20
C GLU A 242 30.88 -3.18 0.98
N GLN A 243 29.57 -2.95 0.83
CA GLN A 243 28.58 -3.26 1.86
C GLN A 243 28.60 -4.75 2.24
N VAL A 244 28.50 -5.65 1.25
CA VAL A 244 28.54 -7.11 1.49
C VAL A 244 29.85 -7.52 2.16
N HIS A 245 30.97 -6.93 1.73
CA HIS A 245 32.27 -7.25 2.34
C HIS A 245 32.36 -6.76 3.80
N ALA A 246 31.89 -5.55 4.09
CA ALA A 246 31.83 -5.03 5.46
C ALA A 246 30.94 -5.88 6.35
N ASP A 247 29.74 -6.26 5.87
CA ASP A 247 28.83 -7.14 6.59
C ASP A 247 29.46 -8.50 6.91
N MET A 248 30.20 -9.09 5.95
CA MET A 248 30.92 -10.35 6.18
C MET A 248 31.99 -10.23 7.27
N MET A 249 32.69 -9.13 7.30
CA MET A 249 33.72 -8.88 8.31
C MET A 249 33.10 -8.74 9.71
N HIS A 250 31.96 -8.11 9.84
CA HIS A 250 31.25 -7.97 11.10
C HIS A 250 30.60 -9.30 11.54
N LEU A 251 29.92 -10.02 10.64
CA LEU A 251 29.34 -11.33 10.95
C LEU A 251 30.39 -12.34 11.39
N GLN A 252 31.63 -12.26 10.89
CA GLN A 252 32.71 -13.12 11.32
C GLN A 252 33.07 -12.93 12.81
N GLN A 253 32.93 -11.71 13.36
CA GLN A 253 33.23 -11.44 14.78
C GLN A 253 32.19 -12.07 15.71
N LYS A 254 30.95 -12.19 15.25
CA LYS A 254 29.82 -12.75 16.01
C LYS A 254 29.29 -14.06 15.39
N ARG A 255 30.14 -14.78 14.68
CA ARG A 255 29.75 -16.03 14.00
C ARG A 255 29.16 -17.08 14.91
N HIS A 256 29.69 -17.17 16.13
CA HIS A 256 29.24 -18.11 17.15
C HIS A 256 28.56 -17.33 18.28
N ILE A 257 27.32 -17.66 18.55
CA ILE A 257 26.53 -17.12 19.66
C ILE A 257 26.38 -18.24 20.68
N THR A 258 26.73 -17.97 21.92
CA THR A 258 26.81 -18.99 22.96
C THR A 258 26.18 -18.54 24.28
N GLY A 259 25.75 -19.51 25.10
CA GLY A 259 25.22 -19.24 26.44
C GLY A 259 23.93 -18.39 26.38
N GLU A 260 23.84 -17.40 27.27
CA GLU A 260 22.66 -16.52 27.42
C GLU A 260 22.35 -15.66 26.18
N GLU A 261 23.34 -15.43 25.31
CA GLU A 261 23.09 -14.70 24.06
C GLU A 261 22.23 -15.52 23.11
N VAL A 262 22.17 -16.85 23.23
CA VAL A 262 21.38 -17.72 22.36
C VAL A 262 19.86 -17.43 22.44
N PRO A 263 19.20 -17.52 23.61
CA PRO A 263 17.78 -17.19 23.70
C PRO A 263 17.50 -15.71 23.38
N LEU A 264 18.41 -14.79 23.74
CA LEU A 264 18.30 -13.38 23.40
C LEU A 264 18.30 -13.15 21.89
N PHE A 265 19.20 -13.82 21.17
CA PHE A 265 19.29 -13.75 19.72
C PHE A 265 18.05 -14.35 19.05
N LEU A 266 17.56 -15.48 19.56
CA LEU A 266 16.39 -16.16 19.03
C LEU A 266 15.08 -15.36 19.18
N GLU A 267 15.00 -14.58 20.25
CA GLU A 267 13.88 -13.66 20.46
C GLU A 267 13.99 -12.38 19.63
N ASN A 268 15.19 -11.81 19.62
CA ASN A 268 15.47 -10.59 18.86
C ASN A 268 16.93 -10.53 18.43
N PRO A 269 17.26 -10.80 17.16
CA PRO A 269 18.62 -10.70 16.65
C PRO A 269 19.30 -9.35 16.93
N ALA A 270 18.52 -8.27 16.95
CA ALA A 270 19.01 -6.93 17.25
C ALA A 270 19.51 -6.76 18.70
N ALA A 271 19.11 -7.64 19.62
CA ALA A 271 19.63 -7.60 21.00
C ALA A 271 21.10 -8.03 21.06
N VAL A 272 21.54 -8.88 20.12
CA VAL A 272 22.90 -9.42 20.05
C VAL A 272 23.72 -8.76 18.94
N LEU A 273 23.04 -8.36 17.85
CA LEU A 273 23.61 -7.72 16.67
C LEU A 273 22.90 -6.37 16.38
N PRO A 274 23.02 -5.37 17.24
CA PRO A 274 22.19 -4.15 17.16
C PRO A 274 22.43 -3.30 15.90
N GLU A 275 23.57 -3.44 15.24
CA GLU A 275 23.92 -2.70 14.03
C GLU A 275 23.63 -3.47 12.73
N HIS A 276 23.23 -4.75 12.84
CA HIS A 276 23.09 -5.68 11.71
C HIS A 276 21.78 -6.48 11.75
N ASP A 277 20.77 -5.97 12.42
CA ASP A 277 19.45 -6.60 12.54
C ASP A 277 18.73 -6.71 11.18
N TYR A 278 19.06 -5.84 10.21
CA TYR A 278 18.54 -5.84 8.86
C TYR A 278 18.96 -7.07 8.02
N LEU A 279 19.93 -7.85 8.48
CA LEU A 279 20.41 -9.06 7.79
C LEU A 279 19.45 -10.24 7.92
N PHE A 280 18.48 -10.16 8.81
CA PHE A 280 17.56 -11.25 9.09
C PHE A 280 16.16 -10.88 8.62
N ASP A 281 15.60 -11.73 7.77
CA ASP A 281 14.17 -11.73 7.50
C ASP A 281 13.46 -12.42 8.68
N LEU A 282 12.72 -11.67 9.45
CA LEU A 282 12.05 -12.14 10.66
C LEU A 282 11.08 -13.29 10.38
N ASP A 283 10.36 -13.26 9.26
CA ASP A 283 9.42 -14.31 8.90
C ASP A 283 10.15 -15.64 8.63
N GLN A 284 11.25 -15.59 7.87
CA GLN A 284 12.08 -16.77 7.61
C GLN A 284 12.84 -17.22 8.85
N PHE A 285 13.32 -16.28 9.65
CA PHE A 285 14.05 -16.55 10.87
C PHE A 285 13.18 -17.27 11.91
N SER A 286 11.94 -16.82 12.10
CA SER A 286 11.02 -17.39 13.09
C SER A 286 10.64 -18.84 12.78
N GLU A 287 10.37 -19.17 11.51
CA GLU A 287 10.02 -20.53 11.10
C GLU A 287 11.16 -21.52 11.31
N ARG A 288 12.42 -21.10 11.11
CA ARG A 288 13.60 -21.96 11.23
C ARG A 288 14.03 -22.23 12.68
N VAL A 289 13.78 -21.30 13.59
CA VAL A 289 14.38 -21.35 14.93
C VAL A 289 13.43 -21.87 16.00
N ARG A 290 12.14 -21.61 15.92
CA ARG A 290 11.16 -21.98 16.96
C ARG A 290 11.02 -23.48 17.23
N GLY A 291 11.32 -24.32 16.28
CA GLY A 291 11.28 -25.78 16.46
C GLY A 291 12.54 -26.37 17.10
N LEU A 292 13.60 -25.58 17.32
CA LEU A 292 14.94 -26.08 17.59
C LEU A 292 15.43 -25.87 19.03
N ILE A 293 15.00 -24.81 19.71
CA ILE A 293 15.40 -24.51 21.11
C ILE A 293 14.16 -24.15 21.91
N PRO A 294 13.73 -25.02 22.82
CA PRO A 294 12.58 -24.74 23.67
C PRO A 294 12.91 -23.70 24.71
N ILE A 295 12.17 -22.59 24.70
CA ILE A 295 12.20 -21.54 25.73
C ILE A 295 10.88 -21.64 26.50
N GLU A 296 10.96 -21.91 27.81
CA GLU A 296 9.77 -21.96 28.65
C GLU A 296 9.53 -20.61 29.31
N ARG A 297 8.33 -20.04 29.07
CA ARG A 297 7.83 -18.81 29.68
C ARG A 297 6.81 -19.16 30.72
N VAL A 298 7.25 -19.16 31.95
CA VAL A 298 6.44 -19.62 33.06
C VAL A 298 5.56 -18.51 33.59
N ARG A 299 4.23 -18.72 33.55
CA ARG A 299 3.20 -17.81 34.06
C ARG A 299 2.36 -18.44 35.15
N PRO A 300 1.94 -17.69 36.18
CA PRO A 300 0.99 -18.17 37.17
C PRO A 300 -0.44 -18.09 36.61
N PHE A 301 -1.21 -19.13 36.86
CA PHE A 301 -2.64 -19.21 36.58
C PHE A 301 -3.40 -19.65 37.85
N PHE A 302 -4.48 -18.97 38.18
CA PHE A 302 -5.33 -19.35 39.30
C PHE A 302 -6.56 -20.11 38.79
N HIS A 303 -6.65 -21.37 39.13
CA HIS A 303 -7.79 -22.20 38.80
C HIS A 303 -8.67 -22.38 40.04
N GLU A 304 -9.98 -22.13 39.95
CA GLU A 304 -10.91 -22.13 41.08
C GLU A 304 -10.92 -23.43 41.94
N ARG A 305 -10.65 -24.58 41.30
CA ARG A 305 -10.66 -25.89 41.99
C ARG A 305 -9.30 -26.36 42.50
N THR A 306 -8.22 -25.94 41.86
CA THR A 306 -6.86 -26.46 42.09
C THR A 306 -5.89 -25.41 42.65
N GLY A 307 -6.30 -24.15 42.81
CA GLY A 307 -5.45 -23.05 43.28
C GLY A 307 -4.48 -22.53 42.21
N MET A 308 -3.35 -21.96 42.69
CA MET A 308 -2.32 -21.42 41.83
C MET A 308 -1.57 -22.53 41.09
N GLN A 309 -1.53 -22.46 39.77
CA GLN A 309 -0.77 -23.36 38.93
C GLN A 309 0.20 -22.52 38.05
N TRP A 310 1.26 -23.15 37.62
CA TRP A 310 2.24 -22.57 36.73
C TRP A 310 2.15 -23.29 35.41
N PHE A 311 2.14 -22.53 34.33
CA PHE A 311 2.07 -23.09 32.97
C PHE A 311 3.07 -22.38 32.05
N ASP A 312 3.52 -23.08 31.03
CA ASP A 312 4.29 -22.48 29.95
C ASP A 312 3.34 -21.73 29.01
N GLU A 313 3.63 -20.44 28.78
CA GLU A 313 2.78 -19.54 27.99
C GLU A 313 2.65 -19.98 26.52
N GLU A 314 3.68 -20.68 26.00
CA GLU A 314 3.67 -21.13 24.60
C GLU A 314 2.94 -22.44 24.38
N SER A 315 3.18 -23.43 25.22
CA SER A 315 2.58 -24.77 25.08
C SER A 315 1.23 -24.91 25.79
N GLY A 316 0.90 -23.99 26.71
CA GLY A 316 -0.28 -24.07 27.55
C GLY A 316 -0.26 -25.23 28.55
N HIS A 317 0.85 -25.98 28.66
CA HIS A 317 0.99 -27.09 29.59
C HIS A 317 1.48 -26.63 30.96
N THR A 318 0.94 -27.24 31.99
CA THR A 318 1.44 -27.05 33.36
C THR A 318 2.91 -27.49 33.46
N VAL A 319 3.74 -26.61 34.03
CA VAL A 319 5.17 -26.91 34.24
C VAL A 319 5.39 -27.43 35.70
N PRO A 320 6.39 -28.26 35.91
CA PRO A 320 6.68 -28.82 37.24
C PRO A 320 7.36 -27.86 38.19
N TYR A 321 7.39 -26.55 37.88
CA TYR A 321 8.01 -25.53 38.70
C TYR A 321 6.99 -24.91 39.65
N ASP A 322 7.40 -24.72 40.90
CA ASP A 322 6.61 -24.00 41.89
C ASP A 322 7.20 -22.61 42.18
N GLU A 323 6.51 -21.83 42.99
CA GLU A 323 6.94 -20.49 43.39
C GLU A 323 8.30 -20.50 44.08
N THR A 324 8.59 -21.52 44.88
CA THR A 324 9.83 -21.66 45.66
C THR A 324 11.02 -21.85 44.72
N PHE A 325 10.87 -22.76 43.76
CA PHE A 325 11.89 -23.02 42.76
C PHE A 325 12.19 -21.76 41.87
N LEU A 326 11.15 -21.06 41.44
CA LEU A 326 11.31 -19.88 40.61
C LEU A 326 11.97 -18.73 41.41
N ARG A 327 11.62 -18.58 42.70
CA ARG A 327 12.25 -17.62 43.61
C ARG A 327 13.73 -17.92 43.80
N GLU A 328 14.08 -19.15 44.12
CA GLU A 328 15.46 -19.59 44.28
C GLU A 328 16.28 -19.36 43.00
N LEU A 329 15.67 -19.62 41.82
CA LEU A 329 16.31 -19.41 40.56
C LEU A 329 16.56 -17.91 40.28
N MET A 330 15.61 -17.04 40.59
CA MET A 330 15.72 -15.59 40.45
C MET A 330 16.70 -14.95 41.43
N GLU A 331 16.81 -15.49 42.64
CA GLU A 331 17.80 -15.08 43.64
C GLU A 331 19.23 -15.49 43.27
N LYS A 332 19.36 -16.67 42.66
CA LYS A 332 20.66 -17.21 42.24
C LYS A 332 21.23 -16.48 41.02
N TYR A 333 20.34 -16.01 40.12
CA TYR A 333 20.68 -15.36 38.86
C TYR A 333 20.02 -13.98 38.76
N PRO A 334 20.47 -12.98 39.57
CA PRO A 334 19.76 -11.70 39.68
C PRO A 334 19.77 -10.86 38.41
N ASP A 335 20.82 -10.98 37.59
CA ASP A 335 21.02 -10.17 36.36
C ASP A 335 20.67 -10.90 35.06
N GLN A 336 20.37 -12.19 35.16
CA GLN A 336 20.08 -13.02 34.00
C GLN A 336 18.57 -13.01 33.67
N GLN A 337 18.24 -12.91 32.39
CA GLN A 337 16.86 -13.03 31.90
C GLN A 337 16.50 -14.47 31.47
N TYR A 338 17.50 -15.24 31.08
CA TYR A 338 17.34 -16.63 30.70
C TYR A 338 18.28 -17.50 31.53
N VAL A 339 17.77 -18.60 32.02
CA VAL A 339 18.56 -19.57 32.78
C VAL A 339 18.36 -20.93 32.18
N GLU A 340 19.49 -21.62 31.89
CA GLU A 340 19.44 -22.99 31.43
C GLU A 340 19.07 -23.94 32.56
N TYR A 341 18.07 -24.77 32.33
CA TYR A 341 17.65 -25.82 33.24
C TYR A 341 17.20 -27.07 32.48
N ASN A 342 17.88 -28.18 32.69
CA ASN A 342 17.60 -29.49 32.09
C ASN A 342 17.52 -29.47 30.56
N GLY A 343 18.42 -28.74 29.90
CA GLY A 343 18.48 -28.64 28.44
C GLY A 343 17.43 -27.71 27.78
N LYS A 344 16.78 -26.89 28.59
CA LYS A 344 15.80 -25.88 28.16
C LYS A 344 16.18 -24.53 28.73
N TRP A 345 15.75 -23.46 28.10
CA TRP A 345 15.87 -22.11 28.63
C TRP A 345 14.59 -21.71 29.35
N ILE A 346 14.69 -21.21 30.58
CA ILE A 346 13.59 -20.64 31.36
C ILE A 346 13.71 -19.13 31.27
N TYR A 347 12.70 -18.46 30.79
CA TYR A 347 12.63 -16.99 30.80
C TYR A 347 12.19 -16.49 32.17
N LEU A 348 13.03 -15.70 32.82
CA LEU A 348 12.75 -15.07 34.09
C LEU A 348 12.12 -13.69 33.89
N ASP A 349 10.80 -13.66 33.79
CA ASP A 349 10.02 -12.43 33.59
C ASP A 349 10.36 -11.37 34.68
N PRO A 350 10.78 -10.15 34.28
CA PRO A 350 11.13 -9.10 35.22
C PRO A 350 9.99 -8.69 36.18
N LEU A 351 8.72 -8.71 35.68
CA LEU A 351 7.56 -8.40 36.51
C LEU A 351 7.30 -9.51 37.56
N LEU A 352 7.44 -10.76 37.12
CA LEU A 352 7.31 -11.91 38.00
C LEU A 352 8.44 -11.92 39.04
N ARG A 353 9.69 -11.62 38.65
CA ARG A 353 10.85 -11.47 39.55
C ARG A 353 10.56 -10.42 40.59
N ARG A 354 10.09 -9.23 40.22
CA ARG A 354 9.74 -8.18 41.16
C ARG A 354 8.68 -8.61 42.17
N LYS A 355 7.65 -9.31 41.72
CA LYS A 355 6.58 -9.82 42.58
C LYS A 355 7.09 -10.88 43.56
N LEU A 356 7.86 -11.84 43.09
CA LEU A 356 8.37 -12.94 43.92
C LEU A 356 9.45 -12.51 44.90
N LEU A 357 10.31 -11.58 44.50
CA LEU A 357 11.40 -11.08 45.36
C LEU A 357 11.02 -9.83 46.20
N GLN A 358 9.77 -9.33 46.04
CA GLN A 358 9.25 -8.14 46.76
C GLN A 358 10.11 -6.89 46.57
N LEU A 359 10.69 -6.69 45.40
CA LEU A 359 11.55 -5.56 45.08
C LEU A 359 10.78 -4.22 45.02
N PRO A 360 11.34 -3.09 45.46
CA PRO A 360 10.70 -1.78 45.40
C PRO A 360 10.48 -1.32 43.94
N LYS A 361 9.50 -0.40 43.75
CA LYS A 361 9.14 0.10 42.42
C LYS A 361 10.26 0.85 41.67
N ASP A 362 11.20 1.44 42.40
CA ASP A 362 12.27 2.26 41.81
C ASP A 362 13.42 1.45 41.17
N ALA A 363 13.37 0.12 41.26
CA ALA A 363 14.30 -0.77 40.54
C ALA A 363 13.94 -0.91 39.02
N ASP A 364 12.89 -0.25 38.56
CA ASP A 364 12.38 -0.39 37.17
C ASP A 364 13.27 0.24 36.10
N GLU A 365 14.15 1.20 36.43
CA GLU A 365 15.01 1.82 35.42
C GLU A 365 16.14 0.88 34.92
N ALA A 366 16.52 -0.11 35.74
CA ALA A 366 17.56 -1.08 35.36
C ALA A 366 17.01 -2.27 34.58
N LEU A 367 15.71 -2.55 34.67
CA LEU A 367 15.02 -3.63 33.95
C LEU A 367 14.35 -3.04 32.69
N LYS A 368 15.13 -2.56 31.75
CA LYS A 368 14.61 -2.21 30.41
C LYS A 368 13.84 -3.40 29.86
N ARG A 369 12.52 -3.24 29.69
CA ARG A 369 11.68 -4.23 29.02
C ARG A 369 12.32 -4.58 27.68
N ARG A 370 12.81 -5.80 27.53
CA ARG A 370 13.24 -6.33 26.27
C ARG A 370 12.02 -6.96 25.63
N TYR A 371 11.73 -6.54 24.43
CA TYR A 371 10.53 -6.87 23.73
C TYR A 371 10.69 -8.16 22.97
N ILE A 372 9.70 -8.98 23.09
CA ILE A 372 9.57 -10.22 22.36
C ILE A 372 8.68 -9.89 21.16
N LEU A 373 9.23 -10.03 19.97
CA LEU A 373 8.41 -10.10 18.77
C LEU A 373 7.64 -11.43 18.86
N ASP A 374 6.34 -11.36 19.10
CA ASP A 374 5.49 -12.53 18.99
C ASP A 374 5.32 -12.88 17.52
N ILE A 375 6.12 -13.86 17.07
CA ILE A 375 6.27 -14.21 15.68
C ILE A 375 5.44 -15.46 15.31
N LYS A 376 4.72 -16.06 16.28
CA LYS A 376 3.96 -17.29 16.06
C LYS A 376 2.46 -17.05 15.98
N ASP A 377 1.81 -17.68 15.00
CA ASP A 377 0.35 -17.82 14.94
C ASP A 377 -0.13 -18.82 16.02
N ASN A 378 0.00 -18.46 17.27
CA ASN A 378 -0.63 -19.17 18.39
C ASN A 378 -1.84 -18.42 18.95
N GLU A 379 -2.31 -17.40 18.25
CA GLU A 379 -3.48 -16.61 18.62
C GLU A 379 -4.72 -17.46 18.88
N GLU A 380 -4.83 -18.62 18.23
CA GLU A 380 -5.90 -19.59 18.47
C GLU A 380 -5.78 -20.34 19.82
N GLN A 381 -4.64 -20.30 20.47
CA GLN A 381 -4.32 -21.03 21.71
C GLN A 381 -4.26 -20.13 22.94
N LEU A 382 -4.31 -18.81 22.78
CA LEU A 382 -4.27 -17.84 23.88
C LEU A 382 -5.64 -17.80 24.56
N GLU A 383 -5.69 -18.06 25.87
CA GLU A 383 -6.85 -17.82 26.73
C GLU A 383 -6.75 -16.41 27.30
N TYR A 384 -7.67 -15.52 26.94
CA TYR A 384 -7.74 -14.17 27.44
C TYR A 384 -8.74 -14.07 28.61
N LYS A 385 -8.34 -13.37 29.65
CA LYS A 385 -9.27 -13.00 30.71
C LYS A 385 -10.02 -11.74 30.26
N ILE A 386 -11.32 -11.88 30.02
CA ILE A 386 -12.19 -10.76 29.68
C ILE A 386 -12.38 -9.90 30.93
N ASP A 387 -11.85 -8.69 30.94
CA ASP A 387 -12.14 -7.71 31.96
C ASP A 387 -13.59 -7.21 31.80
N SER A 388 -14.40 -7.37 32.85
CA SER A 388 -15.74 -6.77 32.88
C SER A 388 -15.61 -5.26 32.88
N ALA A 389 -16.07 -4.63 31.80
CA ALA A 389 -16.04 -3.18 31.67
C ALA A 389 -16.93 -2.52 32.74
N GLN A 390 -16.36 -1.65 33.55
CA GLN A 390 -17.15 -0.74 34.36
C GLN A 390 -17.67 0.39 33.46
N GLU A 391 -18.96 0.73 33.62
CA GLU A 391 -19.56 1.88 32.92
C GLU A 391 -18.79 3.16 33.25
N ALA A 392 -18.24 3.78 32.20
CA ALA A 392 -17.47 5.00 32.34
C ALA A 392 -18.40 6.21 32.43
N SER A 393 -18.40 6.89 33.56
CA SER A 393 -18.94 8.26 33.65
C SER A 393 -18.08 9.18 32.80
N CYS A 394 -18.62 9.76 31.74
CA CYS A 394 -17.91 10.67 30.83
C CYS A 394 -17.41 11.90 31.61
N ARG A 395 -16.08 11.99 31.79
CA ARG A 395 -15.42 13.19 32.34
C ARG A 395 -15.28 14.21 31.22
N ARG A 396 -15.58 15.46 31.50
CA ARG A 396 -15.37 16.54 30.53
C ARG A 396 -13.92 17.00 30.53
N TYR A 397 -13.37 17.18 29.32
CA TYR A 397 -12.03 17.65 29.07
C TYR A 397 -12.06 19.01 28.37
N PRO A 398 -11.22 19.99 28.79
CA PRO A 398 -11.14 21.26 28.08
C PRO A 398 -10.54 21.07 26.69
N ILE A 399 -11.17 21.67 25.71
CA ILE A 399 -10.62 21.74 24.34
C ILE A 399 -9.34 22.57 24.41
N PRO A 400 -8.22 22.09 23.83
CA PRO A 400 -6.95 22.81 23.81
C PRO A 400 -7.09 24.19 23.15
N SER A 401 -6.63 25.24 23.82
CA SER A 401 -6.70 26.63 23.30
C SER A 401 -5.87 26.86 22.04
N GLU A 402 -4.88 26.02 21.77
CA GLU A 402 -4.05 26.05 20.56
C GLU A 402 -4.76 25.50 19.32
N LEU A 403 -5.92 24.86 19.48
CA LEU A 403 -6.69 24.30 18.37
C LEU A 403 -7.34 25.44 17.55
N GLN A 404 -7.00 25.53 16.28
CA GLN A 404 -7.55 26.54 15.36
C GLN A 404 -8.81 26.03 14.65
N ALA A 405 -9.81 25.61 15.42
CA ALA A 405 -11.10 25.14 14.90
C ALA A 405 -12.21 25.23 15.94
N GLU A 406 -13.43 25.42 15.46
CA GLU A 406 -14.64 25.23 16.28
C GLU A 406 -15.14 23.80 16.11
N PHE A 407 -15.35 23.12 17.22
CA PHE A 407 -15.83 21.72 17.23
C PHE A 407 -17.35 21.63 17.17
N PHE A 408 -17.81 20.69 16.36
CA PHE A 408 -19.18 20.23 16.44
C PHE A 408 -19.41 19.40 17.74
N PRO A 409 -20.64 19.32 18.27
CA PRO A 409 -20.92 18.56 19.49
C PRO A 409 -20.39 17.12 19.47
N HIS A 410 -20.57 16.39 18.37
CA HIS A 410 -20.06 15.03 18.23
C HIS A 410 -18.51 14.97 18.23
N GLN A 411 -17.82 16.01 17.75
CA GLN A 411 -16.36 16.06 17.77
C GLN A 411 -15.83 16.29 19.19
N ILE A 412 -16.57 17.06 20.00
CA ILE A 412 -16.29 17.24 21.43
C ILE A 412 -16.40 15.90 22.15
N GLU A 413 -17.52 15.18 21.95
CA GLU A 413 -17.73 13.85 22.53
C GLU A 413 -16.63 12.86 22.16
N GLY A 414 -16.24 12.84 20.88
CA GLY A 414 -15.17 11.97 20.42
C GLY A 414 -13.79 12.34 20.99
N PHE A 415 -13.48 13.62 21.09
CA PHE A 415 -12.28 14.11 21.75
C PHE A 415 -12.24 13.72 23.23
N GLU A 416 -13.34 13.95 23.97
CA GLU A 416 -13.48 13.59 25.38
C GLU A 416 -13.34 12.09 25.59
N TRP A 417 -13.96 11.27 24.71
CA TRP A 417 -13.83 9.81 24.74
C TRP A 417 -12.38 9.35 24.53
N LEU A 418 -11.63 9.94 23.57
CA LEU A 418 -10.21 9.64 23.34
C LEU A 418 -9.37 9.97 24.57
N CYS A 419 -9.58 11.14 25.18
CA CYS A 419 -8.86 11.54 26.38
C CYS A 419 -9.13 10.59 27.55
N HIS A 420 -10.39 10.20 27.72
CA HIS A 420 -10.81 9.28 28.76
C HIS A 420 -10.18 7.90 28.62
N LEU A 421 -10.19 7.31 27.41
CA LEU A 421 -9.55 6.03 27.15
C LEU A 421 -8.04 6.07 27.39
N ALA A 422 -7.38 7.14 26.95
CA ALA A 422 -5.92 7.30 27.12
C ALA A 422 -5.54 7.45 28.60
N GLU A 423 -6.37 8.10 29.43
CA GLU A 423 -6.13 8.16 30.87
C GLU A 423 -6.27 6.80 31.57
N GLN A 424 -7.12 5.93 31.02
CA GLN A 424 -7.32 4.57 31.53
C GLN A 424 -6.32 3.56 30.91
N GLU A 425 -5.42 3.98 30.04
CA GLU A 425 -4.53 3.11 29.25
C GLU A 425 -5.31 2.02 28.47
N ARG A 426 -6.51 2.34 28.01
CA ARG A 426 -7.35 1.48 27.20
C ARG A 426 -7.34 1.93 25.75
N GLY A 427 -7.26 1.00 24.83
CA GLY A 427 -7.32 1.32 23.41
C GLY A 427 -8.72 1.71 22.93
N GLY A 428 -8.82 2.29 21.73
CA GLY A 428 -10.08 2.73 21.12
C GLY A 428 -10.18 2.46 19.63
N LEU A 429 -11.38 2.12 19.15
CA LEU A 429 -11.73 2.04 17.73
C LEU A 429 -12.71 3.18 17.39
N LEU A 430 -12.18 4.24 16.76
CA LEU A 430 -12.98 5.37 16.27
C LEU A 430 -13.51 5.06 14.87
N ALA A 431 -14.76 4.66 14.80
CA ALA A 431 -15.40 4.16 13.58
C ALA A 431 -16.49 5.10 13.02
N ASP A 432 -16.39 6.40 13.31
CA ASP A 432 -17.26 7.43 12.75
C ASP A 432 -17.29 7.39 11.23
N ASP A 433 -18.44 7.68 10.63
CA ASP A 433 -18.56 7.81 9.19
C ASP A 433 -17.52 8.75 8.60
N MET A 434 -17.14 8.52 7.35
CA MET A 434 -16.18 9.38 6.66
C MET A 434 -16.70 10.82 6.55
N GLY A 435 -15.83 11.79 6.88
CA GLY A 435 -16.18 13.20 6.83
C GLY A 435 -16.79 13.77 8.10
N LEU A 436 -16.95 13.01 9.17
CA LEU A 436 -17.34 13.50 10.50
C LEU A 436 -16.16 14.13 11.28
N GLY A 437 -14.97 14.14 10.71
CA GLY A 437 -13.81 14.81 11.31
C GLY A 437 -13.03 13.95 12.30
N LYS A 438 -12.82 12.66 12.03
CA LYS A 438 -11.97 11.80 12.85
C LYS A 438 -10.58 12.39 13.06
N THR A 439 -9.94 12.87 11.98
CA THR A 439 -8.58 13.44 12.03
C THR A 439 -8.49 14.64 12.95
N ILE A 440 -9.43 15.59 12.89
CA ILE A 440 -9.40 16.77 13.76
C ILE A 440 -9.66 16.43 15.23
N GLN A 441 -10.49 15.42 15.52
CA GLN A 441 -10.68 14.91 16.88
C GLN A 441 -9.36 14.37 17.46
N VAL A 442 -8.60 13.63 16.64
CA VAL A 442 -7.28 13.08 17.02
C VAL A 442 -6.24 14.20 17.13
N ILE A 443 -6.23 15.19 16.24
CA ILE A 443 -5.33 16.36 16.34
C ILE A 443 -5.56 17.10 17.68
N ALA A 444 -6.80 17.33 18.07
CA ALA A 444 -7.12 17.91 19.38
C ALA A 444 -6.66 17.04 20.55
N PHE A 445 -6.83 15.72 20.45
CA PHE A 445 -6.29 14.77 21.40
C PHE A 445 -4.76 14.88 21.51
N LEU A 446 -4.03 14.98 20.41
CA LEU A 446 -2.57 15.17 20.40
C LEU A 446 -2.14 16.47 21.07
N LEU A 447 -2.85 17.58 20.82
CA LEU A 447 -2.63 18.84 21.54
C LEU A 447 -2.86 18.71 23.05
N HIS A 448 -3.92 18.00 23.44
CA HIS A 448 -4.19 17.72 24.86
C HIS A 448 -3.07 16.88 25.50
N GLN A 449 -2.57 15.86 24.79
CA GLN A 449 -1.44 15.05 25.27
C GLN A 449 -0.16 15.89 25.37
N LYS A 450 0.08 16.81 24.42
CA LYS A 450 1.21 17.76 24.47
C LYS A 450 1.14 18.65 25.71
N ALA A 451 -0.02 19.27 25.95
CA ALA A 451 -0.24 20.13 27.11
C ALA A 451 -0.01 19.40 28.47
N ASN A 452 -0.25 18.08 28.52
CA ASN A 452 -0.04 17.22 29.68
C ASN A 452 1.34 16.54 29.74
N GLY A 453 2.26 16.83 28.81
CA GLY A 453 3.58 16.23 28.73
C GLY A 453 3.59 14.72 28.37
N ARG A 454 2.53 14.23 27.71
CA ARG A 454 2.31 12.81 27.38
C ARG A 454 2.31 12.51 25.87
N LEU A 455 2.74 13.46 25.04
CA LEU A 455 2.72 13.28 23.57
C LEU A 455 3.88 12.43 23.05
N LYS A 456 5.08 12.56 23.61
CA LYS A 456 6.35 12.08 23.06
C LYS A 456 6.73 10.69 23.56
N PRO A 457 7.15 9.78 22.65
CA PRO A 457 6.87 9.79 21.21
C PRO A 457 5.49 9.19 20.90
N THR A 458 4.83 9.72 19.90
CA THR A 458 3.58 9.17 19.36
C THR A 458 3.78 8.67 17.93
N LEU A 459 3.37 7.44 17.62
CA LEU A 459 3.45 6.86 16.29
C LEU A 459 2.10 6.96 15.58
N ILE A 460 2.08 7.54 14.38
CA ILE A 460 0.90 7.57 13.50
C ILE A 460 1.19 6.80 12.24
N VAL A 461 0.41 5.75 11.98
CA VAL A 461 0.57 4.86 10.84
C VAL A 461 -0.65 4.97 9.92
N LEU A 462 -0.41 5.23 8.64
CA LEU A 462 -1.46 5.50 7.67
C LEU A 462 -1.04 5.10 6.25
N PRO A 463 -1.96 5.01 5.29
CA PRO A 463 -1.62 4.88 3.88
C PRO A 463 -0.72 6.02 3.40
N ILE A 464 0.31 5.70 2.60
CA ILE A 464 1.31 6.68 2.15
C ILE A 464 0.70 7.94 1.51
N ALA A 465 -0.42 7.76 0.80
CA ALA A 465 -1.13 8.85 0.13
C ALA A 465 -1.83 9.84 1.10
N LEU A 466 -1.99 9.48 2.37
CA LEU A 466 -2.60 10.35 3.40
C LEU A 466 -1.57 11.18 4.19
N ILE A 467 -0.28 10.91 4.05
CA ILE A 467 0.76 11.61 4.81
C ILE A 467 0.67 13.13 4.58
N GLU A 468 0.59 13.57 3.34
CA GLU A 468 0.50 14.99 3.00
C GLU A 468 -0.79 15.64 3.50
N ASN A 469 -1.90 14.90 3.48
CA ASN A 469 -3.17 15.39 4.01
C ASN A 469 -3.10 15.59 5.54
N TRP A 470 -2.51 14.65 6.27
CA TRP A 470 -2.32 14.77 7.72
C TRP A 470 -1.44 15.97 8.07
N VAL A 471 -0.34 16.18 7.33
CA VAL A 471 0.53 17.33 7.53
C VAL A 471 -0.23 18.63 7.28
N ALA A 472 -1.01 18.72 6.20
CA ALA A 472 -1.82 19.90 5.89
C ALA A 472 -2.92 20.16 6.94
N GLU A 473 -3.56 19.13 7.49
CA GLU A 473 -4.54 19.27 8.55
C GLU A 473 -3.90 19.68 9.89
N ILE A 474 -2.72 19.15 10.21
CA ILE A 474 -1.93 19.61 11.38
C ILE A 474 -1.53 21.07 11.22
N GLU A 475 -1.01 21.46 10.05
CA GLU A 475 -0.65 22.86 9.75
C GLU A 475 -1.84 23.81 9.90
N LYS A 476 -3.00 23.38 9.44
CA LYS A 476 -4.24 24.17 9.48
C LYS A 476 -4.83 24.31 10.87
N PHE A 477 -4.85 23.24 11.66
CA PHE A 477 -5.62 23.17 12.91
C PHE A 477 -4.76 23.21 14.17
N ALA A 478 -3.48 22.80 14.07
CA ALA A 478 -2.58 22.69 15.21
C ALA A 478 -1.10 22.92 14.80
N PRO A 479 -0.75 24.10 14.24
CA PRO A 479 0.59 24.35 13.70
C PRO A 479 1.72 24.14 14.71
N SER A 480 1.44 24.29 16.01
CA SER A 480 2.43 24.02 17.08
C SER A 480 2.88 22.56 17.19
N LEU A 481 2.16 21.61 16.57
CA LEU A 481 2.60 20.21 16.52
C LEU A 481 3.65 19.94 15.44
N LEU A 482 3.83 20.84 14.46
CA LEU A 482 4.80 20.68 13.36
C LEU A 482 6.25 20.69 13.86
N ASP A 483 6.56 21.44 14.92
CA ASP A 483 7.92 21.56 15.46
C ASP A 483 8.48 20.23 15.96
N GLY A 484 7.59 19.33 16.43
CA GLY A 484 7.94 17.99 16.92
C GLY A 484 7.60 16.86 15.96
N LEU A 485 7.20 17.15 14.71
CA LEU A 485 6.77 16.17 13.73
C LEU A 485 7.93 15.65 12.89
N TYR A 486 8.09 14.32 12.85
CA TYR A 486 9.02 13.63 11.96
C TYR A 486 8.27 12.71 11.00
N ILE A 487 8.55 12.84 9.69
CA ILE A 487 7.98 11.98 8.65
C ILE A 487 8.99 10.90 8.30
N HIS A 488 8.72 9.68 8.76
CA HIS A 488 9.55 8.50 8.52
C HIS A 488 9.18 7.84 7.19
N LYS A 489 9.74 8.34 6.08
CA LYS A 489 9.51 7.82 4.71
C LYS A 489 10.74 7.97 3.82
N GLY A 490 10.80 7.18 2.74
CA GLY A 490 11.82 7.28 1.70
C GLY A 490 13.18 6.69 2.10
N ARG A 491 14.21 6.91 1.24
CA ARG A 491 15.55 6.33 1.43
C ARG A 491 16.42 7.09 2.45
N GLY A 492 16.13 8.36 2.69
CA GLY A 492 16.88 9.21 3.63
C GLY A 492 16.33 9.21 5.07
N ARG A 493 15.49 8.23 5.45
CA ARG A 493 14.92 8.14 6.80
C ARG A 493 15.97 7.78 7.85
N LEU A 494 15.74 8.24 9.08
CA LEU A 494 16.63 7.96 10.20
C LEU A 494 16.70 6.46 10.52
N ALA A 495 17.90 5.95 10.74
CA ALA A 495 18.16 4.57 11.11
C ALA A 495 18.42 4.36 12.60
N SER A 496 18.22 5.37 13.45
CA SER A 496 18.45 5.31 14.90
C SER A 496 17.15 5.46 15.66
N SER A 497 16.77 4.45 16.44
CA SER A 497 15.60 4.49 17.33
C SER A 497 15.73 5.60 18.39
N GLN A 498 16.94 5.88 18.88
CA GLN A 498 17.20 6.95 19.86
C GLN A 498 16.93 8.34 19.26
N LEU A 499 17.30 8.58 18.00
CA LEU A 499 16.99 9.84 17.33
C LEU A 499 15.49 9.96 17.03
N ILE A 500 14.87 8.89 16.56
CA ILE A 500 13.43 8.88 16.26
C ILE A 500 12.60 9.13 17.52
N SER A 501 12.97 8.56 18.65
CA SER A 501 12.25 8.74 19.92
C SER A 501 12.32 10.18 20.50
N GLN A 502 13.16 11.05 19.92
CA GLN A 502 13.24 12.45 20.32
C GLN A 502 12.11 13.31 19.72
N PHE A 503 11.44 12.85 18.69
CA PHE A 503 10.32 13.57 18.09
C PHE A 503 9.03 13.35 18.89
N ASP A 504 8.17 14.35 18.87
CA ASP A 504 6.86 14.29 19.53
C ASP A 504 5.91 13.36 18.77
N ILE A 505 5.94 13.44 17.44
CA ILE A 505 5.09 12.66 16.54
C ILE A 505 5.96 12.05 15.43
N VAL A 506 5.82 10.76 15.24
CA VAL A 506 6.43 10.00 14.12
C VAL A 506 5.32 9.56 13.18
N LEU A 507 5.31 10.11 11.96
CA LEU A 507 4.33 9.82 10.94
C LEU A 507 4.93 8.86 9.91
N THR A 508 4.31 7.70 9.65
CA THR A 508 4.84 6.71 8.71
C THR A 508 3.73 5.96 7.97
N SER A 509 4.11 5.19 6.95
CA SER A 509 3.17 4.31 6.25
C SER A 509 3.24 2.87 6.75
N TYR A 510 2.15 2.10 6.55
CA TYR A 510 2.12 0.67 6.88
C TYR A 510 3.24 -0.13 6.24
N ASP A 511 3.61 0.19 4.99
CA ASP A 511 4.69 -0.52 4.29
C ASP A 511 6.08 -0.12 4.83
N THR A 512 6.28 1.15 5.18
CA THR A 512 7.53 1.60 5.81
C THR A 512 7.68 1.01 7.20
N LEU A 513 6.58 0.99 8.00
CA LEU A 513 6.58 0.34 9.30
C LEU A 513 6.97 -1.14 9.20
N LYS A 514 6.38 -1.88 8.23
CA LYS A 514 6.72 -3.29 8.00
C LYS A 514 8.22 -3.48 7.70
N MET A 515 8.82 -2.62 6.88
CA MET A 515 10.26 -2.70 6.57
C MET A 515 11.14 -2.38 7.79
N ASP A 516 10.72 -1.42 8.60
CA ASP A 516 11.51 -0.90 9.72
C ASP A 516 10.98 -1.36 11.10
N GLN A 517 10.27 -2.49 11.13
CA GLN A 517 9.63 -2.99 12.35
C GLN A 517 10.60 -3.23 13.51
N LEU A 518 11.83 -3.68 13.24
CA LEU A 518 12.88 -3.86 14.25
C LEU A 518 13.39 -2.53 14.82
N LEU A 519 13.51 -1.52 13.98
CA LEU A 519 13.94 -0.19 14.37
C LEU A 519 12.86 0.50 15.22
N LEU A 520 11.63 0.53 14.73
CA LEU A 520 10.50 1.19 15.40
C LEU A 520 10.02 0.40 16.62
N GLY A 521 10.12 -0.93 16.61
CA GLY A 521 9.77 -1.79 17.73
C GLY A 521 10.65 -1.62 18.96
N LYS A 522 11.83 -0.98 18.84
CA LYS A 522 12.71 -0.62 19.98
C LYS A 522 12.23 0.61 20.75
N ILE A 523 11.22 1.33 20.22
CA ILE A 523 10.72 2.58 20.76
C ILE A 523 9.44 2.30 21.56
N GLU A 524 9.38 2.74 22.82
CA GLU A 524 8.16 2.75 23.62
C GLU A 524 7.36 4.01 23.29
N PHE A 525 6.27 3.86 22.55
CA PHE A 525 5.40 4.97 22.18
C PHE A 525 4.37 5.25 23.28
N GLN A 526 4.06 6.53 23.52
CA GLN A 526 2.94 6.92 24.39
C GLN A 526 1.59 6.57 23.74
N ALA A 527 1.51 6.75 22.41
CA ALA A 527 0.35 6.35 21.65
C ALA A 527 0.75 5.77 20.29
N ILE A 528 -0.02 4.81 19.81
CA ILE A 528 0.04 4.27 18.44
C ILE A 528 -1.32 4.50 17.81
N ILE A 529 -1.37 5.25 16.72
CA ILE A 529 -2.59 5.63 16.02
C ILE A 529 -2.53 5.05 14.61
N CYS A 530 -3.50 4.21 14.26
CA CYS A 530 -3.65 3.62 12.94
C CYS A 530 -4.81 4.29 12.20
N ASP A 531 -4.52 5.06 11.15
CA ASP A 531 -5.56 5.59 10.28
C ASP A 531 -5.84 4.64 9.11
N GLU A 532 -7.10 4.60 8.65
CA GLU A 532 -7.60 3.61 7.69
C GLU A 532 -7.24 2.18 8.13
N ALA A 533 -7.65 1.83 9.37
CA ALA A 533 -7.30 0.59 10.05
C ALA A 533 -7.73 -0.70 9.31
N GLN A 534 -8.56 -0.61 8.26
CA GLN A 534 -8.81 -1.75 7.37
C GLN A 534 -7.53 -2.28 6.69
N ASN A 535 -6.42 -1.54 6.74
CA ASN A 535 -5.11 -2.06 6.28
C ASN A 535 -4.52 -3.15 7.20
N ILE A 536 -5.03 -3.29 8.43
CA ILE A 536 -4.62 -4.31 9.41
C ILE A 536 -5.70 -5.34 9.72
N LYS A 537 -6.72 -5.45 8.88
CA LYS A 537 -7.88 -6.33 9.03
C LYS A 537 -7.58 -7.83 8.90
N SER A 538 -6.46 -8.21 8.34
CA SER A 538 -6.02 -9.61 8.26
C SER A 538 -5.02 -9.89 9.36
N HIS A 539 -5.36 -10.75 10.32
CA HIS A 539 -4.50 -11.13 11.44
C HIS A 539 -3.18 -11.78 11.00
N THR A 540 -3.16 -12.47 9.86
CA THR A 540 -1.97 -13.13 9.30
C THR A 540 -1.09 -12.23 8.44
N SER A 541 -1.56 -11.03 8.08
CA SER A 541 -0.79 -10.17 7.20
C SER A 541 0.45 -9.59 7.88
N GLN A 542 1.54 -9.43 7.13
CA GLN A 542 2.78 -8.83 7.62
C GLN A 542 2.58 -7.42 8.20
N ARG A 543 1.66 -6.61 7.62
CA ARG A 543 1.32 -5.29 8.15
C ARG A 543 0.69 -5.36 9.53
N SER A 544 -0.23 -6.30 9.73
CA SER A 544 -0.92 -6.51 11.01
C SER A 544 0.04 -7.02 12.09
N ARG A 545 0.94 -7.94 11.74
CA ARG A 545 1.97 -8.43 12.64
C ARG A 545 2.93 -7.31 13.04
N ALA A 546 3.41 -6.53 12.06
CA ALA A 546 4.33 -5.42 12.31
C ALA A 546 3.73 -4.39 13.27
N ILE A 547 2.48 -3.98 13.08
CA ILE A 547 1.85 -2.98 13.95
C ILE A 547 1.57 -3.53 15.36
N ARG A 548 1.19 -4.80 15.49
CA ARG A 548 0.99 -5.44 16.81
C ARG A 548 2.29 -5.58 17.59
N ALA A 549 3.41 -5.76 16.90
CA ALA A 549 4.72 -5.79 17.49
C ALA A 549 5.19 -4.42 18.02
N MET A 550 4.58 -3.33 17.59
CA MET A 550 4.92 -1.99 18.12
C MET A 550 4.40 -1.83 19.55
N GLN A 551 5.11 -1.03 20.32
CA GLN A 551 4.84 -0.83 21.72
C GLN A 551 4.26 0.52 21.98
N GLY A 552 3.07 0.55 22.55
CA GLY A 552 2.38 1.77 22.93
C GLY A 552 1.48 1.57 24.13
N ARG A 553 1.42 2.62 24.97
CA ARG A 553 0.54 2.62 26.15
C ARG A 553 -0.93 2.79 25.76
N PHE A 554 -1.17 3.58 24.75
CA PHE A 554 -2.50 3.81 24.18
C PHE A 554 -2.51 3.40 22.70
N ARG A 555 -3.52 2.67 22.26
CA ARG A 555 -3.68 2.23 20.88
C ARG A 555 -5.00 2.69 20.32
N LEU A 556 -4.97 3.38 19.20
CA LEU A 556 -6.14 3.91 18.52
C LEU A 556 -6.20 3.40 17.07
N ALA A 557 -7.31 2.79 16.71
CA ALA A 557 -7.63 2.51 15.32
C ALA A 557 -8.71 3.49 14.83
N MET A 558 -8.53 4.03 13.63
CA MET A 558 -9.48 4.91 12.95
C MET A 558 -9.90 4.28 11.63
N THR A 559 -11.19 4.14 11.40
CA THR A 559 -11.72 3.65 10.11
C THR A 559 -13.16 4.12 9.93
N GLY A 560 -13.59 4.33 8.68
CA GLY A 560 -15.02 4.52 8.36
C GLY A 560 -15.75 3.21 8.11
N THR A 561 -15.02 2.09 7.98
CA THR A 561 -15.56 0.77 7.64
C THR A 561 -14.85 -0.31 8.45
N PRO A 562 -15.25 -0.53 9.71
CA PRO A 562 -14.60 -1.50 10.60
C PRO A 562 -14.73 -2.95 10.14
N VAL A 563 -15.76 -3.25 9.36
CA VAL A 563 -16.02 -4.57 8.78
C VAL A 563 -16.31 -4.40 7.29
N GLU A 564 -15.53 -5.06 6.45
CA GLU A 564 -15.74 -5.07 5.00
C GLU A 564 -16.23 -6.44 4.50
N ASN A 565 -15.55 -7.53 4.85
CA ASN A 565 -15.83 -8.86 4.30
C ASN A 565 -16.18 -9.90 5.35
N SER A 566 -15.61 -9.84 6.54
CA SER A 566 -15.84 -10.80 7.62
C SER A 566 -15.73 -10.16 9.00
N LEU A 567 -16.36 -10.77 10.00
CA LEU A 567 -16.19 -10.34 11.40
C LEU A 567 -14.78 -10.59 11.95
N ASP A 568 -14.04 -11.50 11.36
CA ASP A 568 -12.63 -11.72 11.69
C ASP A 568 -11.77 -10.46 11.45
N GLU A 569 -12.17 -9.61 10.48
CA GLU A 569 -11.54 -8.31 10.25
C GLU A 569 -11.69 -7.38 11.46
N LEU A 570 -12.88 -7.36 12.05
CA LEU A 570 -13.15 -6.58 13.27
C LEU A 570 -12.36 -7.13 14.45
N TRP A 571 -12.32 -8.47 14.59
CA TRP A 571 -11.51 -9.10 15.62
C TRP A 571 -10.04 -8.71 15.50
N ALA A 572 -9.48 -8.74 14.30
CA ALA A 572 -8.06 -8.38 14.06
C ALA A 572 -7.75 -6.90 14.39
N ILE A 573 -8.69 -5.99 14.13
CA ILE A 573 -8.55 -4.58 14.51
C ILE A 573 -8.66 -4.44 16.04
N MET A 574 -9.60 -5.12 16.66
CA MET A 574 -9.80 -5.06 18.10
C MET A 574 -8.66 -5.71 18.89
N ASP A 575 -8.05 -6.75 18.35
CA ASP A 575 -6.86 -7.38 18.93
C ASP A 575 -5.65 -6.44 18.92
N PHE A 576 -5.52 -5.57 17.90
CA PHE A 576 -4.56 -4.46 17.95
C PHE A 576 -4.94 -3.40 18.99
N VAL A 577 -6.20 -2.98 19.03
CA VAL A 577 -6.70 -1.87 19.88
C VAL A 577 -6.62 -2.26 21.36
N GLN A 578 -7.23 -3.37 21.71
CA GLN A 578 -7.31 -3.89 23.08
C GLN A 578 -7.17 -5.42 23.05
N PRO A 579 -5.94 -5.93 23.08
CA PRO A 579 -5.69 -7.36 23.07
C PRO A 579 -6.50 -8.10 24.12
N GLY A 580 -7.18 -9.17 23.69
CA GLY A 580 -7.98 -10.01 24.60
C GLY A 580 -9.40 -9.51 24.90
N ALA A 581 -9.81 -8.32 24.48
CA ALA A 581 -11.17 -7.80 24.74
C ALA A 581 -12.27 -8.69 24.17
N LEU A 582 -12.02 -9.35 23.03
CA LEU A 582 -12.97 -10.24 22.36
C LEU A 582 -12.62 -11.74 22.51
N GLY A 583 -11.63 -12.06 23.35
CA GLY A 583 -11.10 -13.43 23.48
C GLY A 583 -10.24 -13.85 22.29
N SER A 584 -9.88 -15.13 22.23
CA SER A 584 -9.17 -15.71 21.09
C SER A 584 -10.04 -15.70 19.82
N LEU A 585 -9.44 -15.76 18.63
CA LEU A 585 -10.18 -15.80 17.36
C LEU A 585 -11.16 -16.99 17.31
N LYS A 586 -10.78 -18.14 17.90
CA LYS A 586 -11.63 -19.32 17.98
C LYS A 586 -12.86 -19.09 18.87
N GLU A 587 -12.66 -18.49 20.05
CA GLU A 587 -13.77 -18.12 20.96
C GLU A 587 -14.67 -17.06 20.34
N PHE A 588 -14.09 -16.06 19.66
CA PHE A 588 -14.81 -15.03 18.95
C PHE A 588 -15.72 -15.61 17.87
N ARG A 589 -15.17 -16.50 17.02
CA ARG A 589 -15.97 -17.20 16.00
C ARG A 589 -17.11 -18.00 16.61
N PHE A 590 -16.79 -18.79 17.63
CA PHE A 590 -17.81 -19.62 18.32
C PHE A 590 -18.90 -18.76 18.96
N ARG A 591 -18.54 -17.68 19.67
CA ARG A 591 -19.50 -16.85 20.42
C ARG A 591 -20.35 -15.95 19.53
N TYR A 592 -19.78 -15.35 18.50
CA TYR A 592 -20.41 -14.26 17.77
C TYR A 592 -20.68 -14.56 16.30
N VAL A 593 -19.86 -15.41 15.65
CA VAL A 593 -20.02 -15.73 14.24
C VAL A 593 -20.96 -16.91 14.03
N GLU A 594 -20.71 -18.03 14.71
CA GLU A 594 -21.51 -19.25 14.58
C GLU A 594 -22.90 -19.09 15.20
N THR A 595 -23.01 -18.38 16.33
CA THR A 595 -24.29 -18.10 17.00
C THR A 595 -25.05 -16.92 16.38
N SER A 596 -24.38 -16.09 15.58
CA SER A 596 -24.93 -14.83 15.04
C SER A 596 -25.42 -13.87 16.14
N ASP A 597 -24.80 -13.90 17.34
CA ASP A 597 -25.15 -13.06 18.47
C ASP A 597 -24.46 -11.68 18.37
N TYR A 598 -24.99 -10.86 17.48
CA TYR A 598 -24.43 -9.52 17.23
C TYR A 598 -24.71 -8.53 18.37
N ASP A 599 -25.76 -8.73 19.16
CA ASP A 599 -26.06 -7.87 20.31
C ASP A 599 -25.04 -8.06 21.43
N ALA A 600 -24.65 -9.30 21.71
CA ALA A 600 -23.57 -9.60 22.64
C ALA A 600 -22.22 -9.05 22.13
N LEU A 601 -21.95 -9.12 20.81
CA LEU A 601 -20.77 -8.53 20.21
C LEU A 601 -20.73 -7.00 20.40
N LEU A 602 -21.85 -6.32 20.12
CA LEU A 602 -21.94 -4.87 20.29
C LEU A 602 -21.76 -4.46 21.74
N ALA A 603 -22.32 -5.20 22.68
CA ALA A 603 -22.12 -4.96 24.12
C ALA A 603 -20.64 -5.13 24.53
N ALA A 604 -19.94 -6.14 24.00
CA ALA A 604 -18.51 -6.34 24.26
C ALA A 604 -17.62 -5.26 23.63
N LEU A 605 -18.03 -4.69 22.51
CA LEU A 605 -17.32 -3.61 21.83
C LEU A 605 -17.52 -2.24 22.48
N GLN A 606 -18.70 -1.99 23.09
CA GLN A 606 -19.13 -0.69 23.58
C GLN A 606 -18.07 0.11 24.35
N PRO A 607 -17.26 -0.46 25.23
CA PRO A 607 -16.24 0.30 25.98
C PRO A 607 -15.11 0.86 25.12
N TYR A 608 -14.85 0.24 23.96
CA TYR A 608 -13.68 0.51 23.10
C TYR A 608 -14.07 1.04 21.72
N TYR A 609 -15.35 1.18 21.43
CA TYR A 609 -15.87 1.42 20.09
C TYR A 609 -16.78 2.64 20.06
N LEU A 610 -16.46 3.59 19.20
CA LEU A 610 -17.27 4.76 18.95
C LEU A 610 -17.61 4.86 17.46
N ARG A 611 -18.90 4.71 17.12
CA ARG A 611 -19.39 4.85 15.76
C ARG A 611 -20.60 5.75 15.72
N ARG A 612 -20.55 6.77 14.87
CA ARG A 612 -21.66 7.68 14.59
C ARG A 612 -21.81 7.83 13.08
N THR A 613 -23.05 7.85 12.63
CA THR A 613 -23.36 8.02 11.21
C THR A 613 -23.66 9.50 10.90
N LYS A 614 -23.41 9.91 9.65
CA LYS A 614 -23.78 11.26 9.20
C LYS A 614 -25.26 11.56 9.37
N GLN A 615 -26.12 10.57 9.12
CA GLN A 615 -27.56 10.70 9.25
C GLN A 615 -27.99 10.99 10.71
N GLN A 616 -27.37 10.35 11.70
CA GLN A 616 -27.65 10.60 13.12
C GLN A 616 -27.19 11.97 13.60
N ILE A 617 -26.10 12.51 13.06
CA ILE A 617 -25.38 13.68 13.62
C ILE A 617 -25.68 14.98 12.84
N LEU A 618 -25.91 14.90 11.53
CA LEU A 618 -25.88 16.07 10.65
C LEU A 618 -27.19 16.27 9.87
N ASP A 619 -28.29 15.62 10.30
CA ASP A 619 -29.57 15.57 9.57
C ASP A 619 -30.10 16.98 9.16
N ASP A 620 -29.79 18.02 9.95
CA ASP A 620 -30.20 19.40 9.67
C ASP A 620 -29.09 20.32 9.12
N ARG A 621 -27.85 19.81 8.96
CA ARG A 621 -26.67 20.65 8.66
C ARG A 621 -25.95 20.30 7.37
N LEU A 622 -26.16 19.11 6.82
CA LEU A 622 -25.70 18.74 5.49
C LEU A 622 -26.84 18.89 4.49
N PRO A 623 -26.54 19.30 3.25
CA PRO A 623 -27.50 19.20 2.16
C PRO A 623 -27.99 17.77 2.01
N LYS A 624 -29.16 17.59 1.43
CA LYS A 624 -29.75 16.25 1.29
C LYS A 624 -28.98 15.39 0.29
N LYS A 625 -28.83 14.10 0.59
CA LYS A 625 -28.32 13.09 -0.35
C LYS A 625 -29.50 12.41 -1.03
N HIS A 626 -29.66 12.66 -2.32
CA HIS A 626 -30.71 12.08 -3.13
C HIS A 626 -30.18 10.88 -3.92
N LEU A 627 -30.65 9.70 -3.59
CA LEU A 627 -30.43 8.51 -4.40
C LEU A 627 -31.47 8.54 -5.51
N VAL A 628 -31.03 8.85 -6.73
CA VAL A 628 -31.92 8.84 -7.91
C VAL A 628 -32.32 7.38 -8.18
N PRO A 629 -33.61 7.11 -8.47
CA PRO A 629 -34.03 5.77 -8.83
C PRO A 629 -33.14 5.19 -9.95
N PRO A 630 -32.80 3.89 -9.92
CA PRO A 630 -31.93 3.30 -10.92
C PRO A 630 -32.50 3.44 -12.32
N ILE A 631 -31.66 3.88 -13.25
CA ILE A 631 -32.03 4.10 -14.65
C ILE A 631 -31.64 2.86 -15.44
N TYR A 632 -32.63 2.20 -16.00
CA TYR A 632 -32.42 0.99 -16.77
C TYR A 632 -32.41 1.30 -18.27
N VAL A 633 -31.39 0.82 -18.96
CA VAL A 633 -31.21 0.98 -20.43
C VAL A 633 -31.07 -0.38 -21.11
N GLU A 634 -31.67 -0.55 -22.25
CA GLU A 634 -31.56 -1.79 -23.01
C GLU A 634 -30.23 -1.83 -23.78
N ALA A 635 -29.51 -2.96 -23.72
CA ALA A 635 -28.24 -3.15 -24.43
C ALA A 635 -28.41 -2.95 -25.96
N SER A 636 -27.40 -2.35 -26.60
CA SER A 636 -27.40 -2.19 -28.06
C SER A 636 -27.29 -3.54 -28.76
N PRO A 637 -27.71 -3.64 -30.04
CA PRO A 637 -27.56 -4.88 -30.84
C PRO A 637 -26.12 -5.39 -30.85
N ILE A 638 -25.14 -4.48 -30.95
CA ILE A 638 -23.70 -4.80 -30.88
C ILE A 638 -23.31 -5.42 -29.52
N GLN A 639 -23.77 -4.84 -28.41
CA GLN A 639 -23.51 -5.37 -27.08
C GLN A 639 -24.14 -6.75 -26.90
N LYS A 640 -25.35 -6.96 -27.40
CA LYS A 640 -26.04 -8.25 -27.33
C LYS A 640 -25.30 -9.36 -28.10
N GLU A 641 -24.86 -9.05 -29.35
CA GLU A 641 -24.09 -9.99 -30.16
C GLU A 641 -22.77 -10.39 -29.53
N ILE A 642 -22.03 -9.41 -28.98
CA ILE A 642 -20.76 -9.67 -28.28
C ILE A 642 -20.99 -10.49 -27.01
N ALA A 643 -21.99 -10.15 -26.20
CA ALA A 643 -22.33 -10.90 -24.98
C ALA A 643 -22.69 -12.35 -25.31
N GLN A 644 -23.49 -12.60 -26.37
CA GLN A 644 -23.83 -13.95 -26.83
C GLN A 644 -22.59 -14.73 -27.27
N SER A 645 -21.67 -14.10 -28.00
CA SER A 645 -20.39 -14.70 -28.38
C SER A 645 -19.54 -15.09 -27.21
N MET A 646 -19.49 -14.26 -26.14
CA MET A 646 -18.77 -14.56 -24.92
C MET A 646 -19.36 -15.74 -24.15
N LEU A 647 -20.68 -15.84 -24.08
CA LEU A 647 -21.37 -16.96 -23.43
C LEU A 647 -21.23 -18.28 -24.21
N ALA A 648 -21.05 -18.22 -25.53
CA ALA A 648 -20.85 -19.40 -26.37
C ALA A 648 -19.45 -20.03 -26.18
N THR A 649 -18.46 -19.30 -25.68
CA THR A 649 -17.14 -19.83 -25.34
C THR A 649 -17.27 -20.67 -24.08
N LYS A 650 -17.06 -21.98 -24.19
CA LYS A 650 -17.04 -22.91 -23.05
C LYS A 650 -15.77 -22.72 -22.24
N GLU A 651 -15.73 -21.68 -21.44
CA GLU A 651 -14.68 -21.50 -20.44
C GLU A 651 -15.06 -22.30 -19.19
N VAL A 652 -14.19 -23.23 -18.79
CA VAL A 652 -14.40 -24.08 -17.62
C VAL A 652 -13.48 -23.62 -16.50
N GLY A 653 -14.05 -23.39 -15.32
CA GLY A 653 -13.31 -23.04 -14.10
C GLY A 653 -13.69 -21.66 -13.52
N GLN A 654 -13.55 -21.52 -12.22
CA GLN A 654 -14.01 -20.37 -11.46
C GLN A 654 -13.33 -19.05 -11.90
N VAL A 655 -12.03 -19.09 -12.24
CA VAL A 655 -11.26 -17.92 -12.70
C VAL A 655 -11.75 -17.46 -14.08
N ALA A 656 -12.03 -18.39 -14.98
CA ALA A 656 -12.53 -18.09 -16.33
C ALA A 656 -13.91 -17.41 -16.28
N ILE A 657 -14.79 -17.87 -15.40
CA ILE A 657 -16.11 -17.29 -15.18
C ILE A 657 -16.01 -15.88 -14.60
N LEU A 658 -15.12 -15.64 -13.63
CA LEU A 658 -14.88 -14.30 -13.09
C LEU A 658 -14.36 -13.35 -14.16
N ASN A 659 -13.42 -13.80 -15.00
CA ASN A 659 -12.93 -13.01 -16.14
C ASN A 659 -14.06 -12.68 -17.14
N MET A 660 -14.93 -13.62 -17.44
CA MET A 660 -16.09 -13.39 -18.29
C MET A 660 -17.05 -12.33 -17.69
N ILE A 661 -17.35 -12.42 -16.40
CA ILE A 661 -18.15 -11.43 -15.69
C ILE A 661 -17.51 -10.04 -15.80
N MET A 662 -16.20 -9.93 -15.59
CA MET A 662 -15.48 -8.66 -15.70
C MET A 662 -15.55 -8.10 -17.13
N ARG A 663 -15.40 -8.95 -18.15
CA ARG A 663 -15.53 -8.54 -19.56
C ARG A 663 -16.95 -8.12 -19.93
N LEU A 664 -17.99 -8.79 -19.41
CA LEU A 664 -19.39 -8.37 -19.60
C LEU A 664 -19.65 -6.99 -18.96
N ARG A 665 -19.10 -6.70 -17.80
CA ARG A 665 -19.21 -5.39 -17.15
C ARG A 665 -18.53 -4.29 -17.96
N GLN A 666 -17.36 -4.58 -18.55
CA GLN A 666 -16.68 -3.67 -19.47
C GLN A 666 -17.50 -3.43 -20.74
N LEU A 667 -18.06 -4.50 -21.33
CA LEU A 667 -18.90 -4.46 -22.53
C LEU A 667 -20.12 -3.56 -22.33
N TYR A 668 -20.81 -3.70 -21.19
CA TYR A 668 -21.98 -2.87 -20.89
C TYR A 668 -21.62 -1.42 -20.61
N GLY A 669 -20.39 -1.14 -20.18
CA GLY A 669 -19.85 0.21 -20.12
C GLY A 669 -19.62 0.79 -21.53
N HIS A 670 -18.87 0.09 -22.37
CA HIS A 670 -18.62 0.46 -23.76
C HIS A 670 -18.05 -0.74 -24.55
N PRO A 671 -18.58 -1.08 -25.75
CA PRO A 671 -18.08 -2.21 -26.55
C PRO A 671 -16.57 -2.12 -26.85
N GLY A 672 -16.05 -0.92 -27.08
CA GLY A 672 -14.63 -0.66 -27.33
C GLY A 672 -13.72 -1.01 -26.15
N ALA A 673 -14.24 -1.10 -24.93
CA ALA A 673 -13.44 -1.56 -23.79
C ALA A 673 -13.04 -3.04 -23.89
N VAL A 674 -13.76 -3.82 -24.69
CA VAL A 674 -13.53 -5.26 -24.90
C VAL A 674 -12.95 -5.56 -26.28
N ILE A 675 -13.46 -4.90 -27.34
CA ILE A 675 -13.08 -5.12 -28.73
C ILE A 675 -12.66 -3.78 -29.36
N PRO A 676 -11.36 -3.58 -29.65
CA PRO A 676 -10.82 -2.30 -30.13
C PRO A 676 -11.53 -1.70 -31.37
N LYS A 677 -11.99 -2.53 -32.28
CA LYS A 677 -12.70 -2.04 -33.49
C LYS A 677 -13.95 -1.17 -33.19
N TYR A 678 -14.47 -1.26 -31.96
CA TYR A 678 -15.67 -0.51 -31.55
C TYR A 678 -15.34 0.72 -30.67
N GLU A 679 -14.08 1.07 -30.49
CA GLU A 679 -13.69 2.25 -29.74
C GLU A 679 -14.26 3.54 -30.31
N GLN A 680 -14.37 3.63 -31.62
CA GLN A 680 -14.88 4.81 -32.33
C GLN A 680 -16.41 4.94 -32.40
N LEU A 681 -17.16 4.05 -31.71
CA LEU A 681 -18.61 4.18 -31.64
C LEU A 681 -19.01 5.52 -31.02
N SER A 682 -20.01 6.13 -31.62
CA SER A 682 -20.63 7.34 -31.07
C SER A 682 -21.30 7.03 -29.72
N TYR A 683 -21.32 7.99 -28.83
CA TYR A 683 -22.03 7.84 -27.55
C TYR A 683 -23.52 7.53 -27.72
N GLN A 684 -24.12 7.90 -28.89
CA GLN A 684 -25.50 7.61 -29.23
C GLN A 684 -25.77 6.12 -29.50
N GLU A 685 -24.70 5.36 -29.86
CA GLU A 685 -24.80 3.93 -30.17
C GLU A 685 -24.59 3.04 -28.92
N VAL A 686 -24.17 3.65 -27.81
CA VAL A 686 -23.98 3.00 -26.52
C VAL A 686 -25.04 3.50 -25.52
N PRO A 687 -26.13 2.75 -25.30
CA PRO A 687 -27.30 3.23 -24.55
C PRO A 687 -27.00 3.78 -23.17
N LYS A 688 -26.11 3.12 -22.42
CA LYS A 688 -25.66 3.57 -21.09
C LYS A 688 -24.95 4.92 -21.16
N LEU A 689 -24.06 5.09 -22.13
CA LEU A 689 -23.32 6.32 -22.34
C LEU A 689 -24.24 7.44 -22.84
N LYS A 690 -25.18 7.13 -23.74
CA LYS A 690 -26.21 8.08 -24.19
C LYS A 690 -27.01 8.66 -23.02
N GLU A 691 -27.44 7.82 -22.11
CA GLU A 691 -28.17 8.26 -20.91
C GLU A 691 -27.28 9.06 -19.95
N THR A 692 -26.03 8.63 -19.78
CA THR A 692 -25.02 9.39 -19.03
C THR A 692 -24.84 10.80 -19.61
N MET A 693 -24.73 10.92 -20.93
CA MET A 693 -24.59 12.22 -21.60
C MET A 693 -25.83 13.10 -21.42
N HIS A 694 -27.03 12.52 -21.39
CA HIS A 694 -28.26 13.24 -21.10
C HIS A 694 -28.28 13.83 -19.67
N ILE A 695 -27.85 13.04 -18.69
CA ILE A 695 -27.70 13.50 -17.29
C ILE A 695 -26.66 14.62 -17.23
N ILE A 696 -25.49 14.43 -17.84
CA ILE A 696 -24.40 15.40 -17.85
C ILE A 696 -24.83 16.72 -18.51
N GLU A 697 -25.60 16.67 -19.59
CA GLU A 697 -26.11 17.86 -20.25
C GLU A 697 -27.03 18.68 -19.33
N THR A 698 -27.88 17.99 -18.54
CA THR A 698 -28.71 18.63 -17.52
C THR A 698 -27.87 19.31 -16.44
N ILE A 699 -26.78 18.65 -16.00
CA ILE A 699 -25.85 19.19 -15.01
C ILE A 699 -25.09 20.38 -15.59
N ARG A 700 -24.68 20.32 -16.86
CA ARG A 700 -24.01 21.42 -17.58
C ARG A 700 -24.88 22.66 -17.67
N GLN A 701 -26.15 22.52 -17.96
CA GLN A 701 -27.10 23.63 -18.03
C GLN A 701 -27.24 24.33 -16.67
N LYS A 702 -27.07 23.61 -15.55
CA LYS A 702 -27.07 24.18 -14.20
C LYS A 702 -25.71 24.78 -13.80
N GLY A 703 -24.68 24.61 -14.60
CA GLY A 703 -23.33 25.03 -14.27
C GLY A 703 -22.73 24.27 -13.07
N GLU A 704 -23.14 23.02 -12.87
CA GLU A 704 -22.74 22.19 -11.74
C GLU A 704 -21.66 21.18 -12.13
N LYS A 705 -21.03 20.54 -11.13
CA LYS A 705 -19.94 19.60 -11.33
C LYS A 705 -20.35 18.16 -11.03
N VAL A 706 -19.78 17.23 -11.78
CA VAL A 706 -20.07 15.79 -11.65
C VAL A 706 -18.81 14.96 -11.49
N LEU A 707 -18.87 13.97 -10.58
CA LEU A 707 -17.89 12.90 -10.42
C LEU A 707 -18.42 11.64 -11.07
N ILE A 708 -17.59 10.98 -11.89
CA ILE A 708 -17.95 9.74 -12.57
C ILE A 708 -17.01 8.65 -12.06
N PHE A 709 -17.58 7.60 -11.47
CA PHE A 709 -16.84 6.49 -10.92
C PHE A 709 -16.91 5.26 -11.81
N THR A 710 -15.75 4.74 -12.18
CA THR A 710 -15.59 3.44 -12.83
C THR A 710 -14.24 2.83 -12.47
N GLU A 711 -14.15 1.49 -12.39
CA GLU A 711 -12.93 0.78 -12.05
C GLU A 711 -12.04 0.46 -13.28
N PHE A 712 -12.62 0.57 -14.47
CA PHE A 712 -11.97 0.11 -15.69
C PHE A 712 -11.19 1.23 -16.38
N ARG A 713 -9.87 1.13 -16.45
CA ARG A 713 -8.99 2.13 -17.09
C ARG A 713 -9.36 2.39 -18.55
N LYS A 714 -9.72 1.34 -19.31
CA LYS A 714 -10.18 1.52 -20.69
C LYS A 714 -11.44 2.40 -20.79
N LEU A 715 -12.34 2.29 -19.81
CA LEU A 715 -13.49 3.19 -19.75
C LEU A 715 -13.09 4.61 -19.38
N HIS A 716 -12.09 4.82 -18.52
CA HIS A 716 -11.55 6.18 -18.23
C HIS A 716 -11.13 6.86 -19.53
N PHE A 717 -10.33 6.17 -20.33
CA PHE A 717 -9.83 6.69 -21.60
C PHE A 717 -10.97 7.00 -22.60
N LEU A 718 -11.89 6.05 -22.81
CA LEU A 718 -13.02 6.21 -23.74
C LEU A 718 -13.94 7.36 -23.31
N LEU A 719 -14.28 7.44 -22.03
CA LEU A 719 -15.12 8.51 -21.49
C LEU A 719 -14.44 9.87 -21.61
N LYS A 720 -13.16 9.98 -21.24
CA LYS A 720 -12.37 11.21 -21.37
C LYS A 720 -12.38 11.72 -22.81
N ARG A 721 -12.11 10.86 -23.79
CA ARG A 721 -12.16 11.20 -25.21
C ARG A 721 -13.54 11.72 -25.62
N ILE A 722 -14.59 11.00 -25.29
CA ILE A 722 -15.97 11.34 -25.69
C ILE A 722 -16.42 12.67 -25.06
N PHE A 723 -16.10 12.90 -23.78
CA PHE A 723 -16.44 14.17 -23.13
C PHE A 723 -15.66 15.33 -23.72
N MET A 724 -14.41 15.12 -24.10
CA MET A 724 -13.61 16.12 -24.78
C MET A 724 -14.17 16.43 -26.18
N GLU A 725 -14.49 15.41 -26.98
CA GLU A 725 -15.08 15.57 -28.30
C GLU A 725 -16.45 16.29 -28.26
N THR A 726 -17.23 16.03 -27.20
CA THR A 726 -18.59 16.57 -27.09
C THR A 726 -18.63 17.94 -26.42
N TYR A 727 -17.86 18.15 -25.35
CA TYR A 727 -17.95 19.38 -24.53
C TYR A 727 -16.74 20.32 -24.67
N GLY A 728 -15.66 19.86 -25.27
CA GLY A 728 -14.44 20.64 -25.41
C GLY A 728 -13.69 20.91 -24.12
N ILE A 729 -13.87 20.09 -23.10
CA ILE A 729 -13.23 20.23 -21.79
C ILE A 729 -12.22 19.13 -21.54
N SER A 730 -11.10 19.48 -20.93
CA SER A 730 -10.18 18.47 -20.37
C SER A 730 -10.80 17.88 -19.11
N VAL A 731 -10.90 16.55 -19.07
CA VAL A 731 -11.50 15.82 -17.95
C VAL A 731 -10.38 15.15 -17.15
N PRO A 732 -10.08 15.62 -15.91
CA PRO A 732 -9.10 14.99 -15.08
C PRO A 732 -9.53 13.59 -14.66
N VAL A 733 -8.56 12.66 -14.59
CA VAL A 733 -8.75 11.27 -14.17
C VAL A 733 -7.90 11.02 -12.91
N ILE A 734 -8.49 10.41 -11.89
CA ILE A 734 -7.77 9.96 -10.70
C ILE A 734 -7.96 8.44 -10.56
N ASP A 735 -6.90 7.70 -10.84
CA ASP A 735 -6.82 6.27 -10.67
C ASP A 735 -5.80 5.84 -9.60
N GLY A 736 -5.49 4.54 -9.53
CA GLY A 736 -4.54 3.98 -8.54
C GLY A 736 -3.14 4.55 -8.63
N ASP A 737 -2.69 4.91 -9.84
CA ASP A 737 -1.31 5.31 -10.13
C ASP A 737 -1.14 6.84 -10.20
N ALA A 738 -2.24 7.61 -10.13
CA ALA A 738 -2.17 9.06 -10.16
C ALA A 738 -1.29 9.62 -9.03
N LYS A 739 -0.17 10.23 -9.41
CA LYS A 739 0.67 11.06 -8.53
C LYS A 739 0.00 12.45 -8.43
N ASN A 740 0.26 13.27 -7.49
CA ASN A 740 -0.32 14.64 -7.36
C ASN A 740 -1.86 14.75 -7.26
N ARG A 741 -2.54 13.73 -6.74
CA ARG A 741 -4.01 13.68 -6.60
C ARG A 741 -4.59 14.92 -5.92
N GLN A 742 -3.90 15.44 -4.90
CA GLN A 742 -4.32 16.65 -4.18
C GLN A 742 -4.32 17.89 -5.07
N LEU A 743 -3.32 18.03 -5.94
CA LEU A 743 -3.23 19.15 -6.87
C LEU A 743 -4.36 19.10 -7.91
N ILE A 744 -4.65 17.92 -8.45
CA ILE A 744 -5.77 17.71 -9.40
C ILE A 744 -7.10 18.08 -8.74
N VAL A 745 -7.34 17.60 -7.53
CA VAL A 745 -8.55 17.90 -6.76
C VAL A 745 -8.65 19.38 -6.43
N ARG A 746 -7.56 20.03 -6.03
CA ARG A 746 -7.52 21.47 -5.74
C ARG A 746 -7.90 22.28 -6.96
N ARG A 747 -7.29 22.02 -8.11
CA ARG A 747 -7.61 22.69 -9.38
C ARG A 747 -9.08 22.50 -9.76
N PHE A 748 -9.61 21.29 -9.62
CA PHE A 748 -11.00 20.99 -9.89
C PHE A 748 -11.94 21.72 -8.92
N ASN A 749 -11.62 21.80 -7.65
CA ASN A 749 -12.41 22.54 -6.67
C ASN A 749 -12.43 24.04 -6.95
N GLU A 750 -11.30 24.62 -7.36
CA GLU A 750 -11.14 26.04 -7.66
C GLU A 750 -11.78 26.46 -9.01
N MET A 751 -11.97 25.49 -9.93
CA MET A 751 -12.61 25.74 -11.21
C MET A 751 -14.04 26.22 -11.02
N GLN A 752 -14.46 27.28 -11.74
CA GLN A 752 -15.82 27.78 -11.70
C GLN A 752 -16.70 27.16 -12.76
N GLY A 753 -17.98 26.96 -12.43
CA GLY A 753 -18.97 26.45 -13.38
C GLY A 753 -18.92 24.93 -13.56
N PHE A 754 -19.35 24.49 -14.75
CA PHE A 754 -19.45 23.08 -15.09
C PHE A 754 -18.10 22.37 -15.16
N GLY A 755 -18.03 21.16 -14.64
CA GLY A 755 -16.85 20.32 -14.69
C GLY A 755 -17.15 18.85 -14.50
N ILE A 756 -16.35 18.00 -15.13
CA ILE A 756 -16.40 16.54 -15.01
C ILE A 756 -15.07 16.07 -14.47
N MET A 757 -15.08 15.10 -13.54
CA MET A 757 -13.90 14.37 -13.09
C MET A 757 -14.21 12.87 -13.10
N ILE A 758 -13.30 12.06 -13.63
CA ILE A 758 -13.40 10.60 -13.63
C ILE A 758 -12.50 10.05 -12.52
N LEU A 759 -13.01 9.11 -11.72
CA LEU A 759 -12.29 8.51 -10.60
C LEU A 759 -12.46 7.00 -10.57
N SER A 760 -11.38 6.32 -10.22
CA SER A 760 -11.46 4.93 -9.77
C SER A 760 -12.00 4.91 -8.32
N PRO A 761 -12.96 4.02 -7.97
CA PRO A 761 -13.48 3.92 -6.60
C PRO A 761 -12.41 3.69 -5.55
N LYS A 762 -11.41 2.85 -5.84
CA LYS A 762 -10.26 2.62 -4.94
C LYS A 762 -9.39 3.86 -4.75
N ALA A 763 -9.12 4.60 -5.81
CA ALA A 763 -8.31 5.82 -5.72
C ALA A 763 -9.02 6.92 -4.94
N ALA A 764 -10.35 6.98 -5.05
CA ALA A 764 -11.19 7.86 -4.26
C ALA A 764 -11.24 7.45 -2.77
N GLY A 765 -10.97 6.20 -2.43
CA GLY A 765 -10.88 5.72 -1.05
C GLY A 765 -9.83 6.45 -0.19
N VAL A 766 -8.92 7.21 -0.79
CA VAL A 766 -7.77 7.81 -0.11
C VAL A 766 -7.97 9.32 0.10
N GLY A 767 -8.77 9.71 1.12
CA GLY A 767 -8.73 11.03 1.77
C GLY A 767 -9.02 12.29 0.92
N LEU A 768 -9.52 12.16 -0.33
CA LEU A 768 -9.80 13.28 -1.21
C LEU A 768 -11.07 14.03 -0.75
N THR A 769 -11.10 15.36 -0.88
CA THR A 769 -12.26 16.21 -0.58
C THR A 769 -12.68 16.99 -1.81
N ILE A 770 -13.84 16.65 -2.40
CA ILE A 770 -14.31 17.19 -3.69
C ILE A 770 -15.71 17.79 -3.51
N THR A 771 -15.85 18.69 -2.55
CA THR A 771 -17.14 19.31 -2.18
C THR A 771 -17.64 20.35 -3.20
N SER A 772 -16.86 20.69 -4.20
CA SER A 772 -17.31 21.53 -5.32
C SER A 772 -18.23 20.77 -6.28
N ALA A 773 -18.22 19.43 -6.27
CA ALA A 773 -19.12 18.59 -7.06
C ALA A 773 -20.33 18.16 -6.20
N ASN A 774 -21.50 18.18 -6.81
CA ASN A 774 -22.75 17.78 -6.19
C ASN A 774 -23.55 16.72 -6.97
N HIS A 775 -22.96 16.18 -8.04
CA HIS A 775 -23.48 15.04 -8.78
C HIS A 775 -22.45 13.92 -8.79
N VAL A 776 -22.92 12.68 -8.56
CA VAL A 776 -22.10 11.47 -8.53
C VAL A 776 -22.74 10.42 -9.43
N ILE A 777 -22.04 9.97 -10.45
CA ILE A 777 -22.49 8.90 -11.35
C ILE A 777 -21.60 7.68 -11.11
N HIS A 778 -22.17 6.61 -10.56
CA HIS A 778 -21.53 5.32 -10.54
C HIS A 778 -21.74 4.64 -11.90
N TYR A 779 -20.84 4.92 -12.84
CA TYR A 779 -20.92 4.41 -14.21
C TYR A 779 -20.83 2.89 -14.27
N THR A 780 -19.95 2.31 -13.42
CA THR A 780 -19.94 0.87 -13.11
C THR A 780 -20.08 0.67 -11.61
N ARG A 781 -20.96 -0.27 -11.19
CA ARG A 781 -21.14 -0.60 -9.78
C ARG A 781 -19.88 -1.27 -9.22
N TRP A 782 -19.57 -1.02 -7.97
CA TRP A 782 -18.49 -1.72 -7.27
C TRP A 782 -19.04 -2.93 -6.50
N TRP A 783 -18.26 -4.00 -6.38
CA TRP A 783 -18.67 -5.20 -5.65
C TRP A 783 -18.98 -4.97 -4.17
N ASN A 784 -18.33 -4.00 -3.54
CA ASN A 784 -18.52 -3.65 -2.15
C ASN A 784 -19.23 -2.29 -2.03
N PRO A 785 -20.47 -2.25 -1.47
CA PRO A 785 -21.23 -1.00 -1.30
C PRO A 785 -20.52 0.00 -0.37
N ALA A 786 -19.71 -0.46 0.58
CA ALA A 786 -18.95 0.44 1.45
C ALA A 786 -17.93 1.28 0.66
N VAL A 787 -17.24 0.68 -0.33
CA VAL A 787 -16.32 1.41 -1.22
C VAL A 787 -17.08 2.39 -2.12
N GLU A 788 -18.28 2.02 -2.60
CA GLU A 788 -19.15 2.89 -3.39
C GLU A 788 -19.66 4.08 -2.56
N ASN A 789 -20.04 3.83 -1.31
CA ASN A 789 -20.41 4.89 -0.36
C ASN A 789 -19.22 5.79 -0.04
N GLN A 790 -18.02 5.23 0.19
CA GLN A 790 -16.80 6.02 0.38
C GLN A 790 -16.51 6.93 -0.81
N ALA A 791 -16.70 6.44 -2.05
CA ALA A 791 -16.53 7.23 -3.26
C ALA A 791 -17.54 8.39 -3.31
N THR A 792 -18.82 8.13 -3.02
CA THR A 792 -19.87 9.17 -2.92
C THR A 792 -19.54 10.20 -1.83
N ASP A 793 -18.99 9.78 -0.71
CA ASP A 793 -18.65 10.62 0.43
C ASP A 793 -17.48 11.59 0.17
N ARG A 794 -16.85 11.52 -1.00
CA ARG A 794 -15.90 12.56 -1.46
C ARG A 794 -16.63 13.87 -1.82
N ALA A 795 -17.85 13.77 -2.33
CA ALA A 795 -18.73 14.90 -2.60
C ALA A 795 -19.68 15.20 -1.41
N TYR A 796 -20.19 14.17 -0.73
CA TYR A 796 -21.09 14.30 0.41
C TYR A 796 -20.34 14.37 1.74
N ARG A 797 -19.83 15.53 2.06
CA ARG A 797 -18.94 15.76 3.23
C ARG A 797 -19.18 17.13 3.83
N ILE A 798 -18.74 17.35 5.08
CA ILE A 798 -18.76 18.69 5.71
C ILE A 798 -18.04 19.69 4.80
N GLY A 799 -18.71 20.79 4.49
CA GLY A 799 -18.30 21.79 3.51
C GLY A 799 -19.07 21.73 2.18
N GLN A 800 -19.87 20.68 1.95
CA GLN A 800 -20.82 20.65 0.83
C GLN A 800 -21.99 21.62 1.09
N GLN A 801 -22.31 22.45 0.10
CA GLN A 801 -23.35 23.48 0.19
C GLN A 801 -24.60 23.17 -0.64
N LYS A 802 -24.54 22.15 -1.49
CA LYS A 802 -25.63 21.78 -2.41
C LYS A 802 -26.08 20.35 -2.16
N ASP A 803 -27.34 20.07 -2.44
CA ASP A 803 -27.87 18.71 -2.43
C ASP A 803 -27.08 17.81 -3.38
N VAL A 804 -26.72 16.61 -2.90
CA VAL A 804 -25.91 15.66 -3.66
C VAL A 804 -26.83 14.62 -4.30
N TYR A 805 -26.70 14.46 -5.62
CA TYR A 805 -27.47 13.51 -6.42
C TYR A 805 -26.60 12.34 -6.86
N VAL A 806 -27.04 11.12 -6.55
CA VAL A 806 -26.32 9.88 -6.88
C VAL A 806 -27.08 9.08 -7.91
N TYR A 807 -26.44 8.78 -9.05
CA TYR A 807 -27.03 8.10 -10.19
C TYR A 807 -26.42 6.71 -10.39
N HIS A 808 -27.29 5.75 -10.72
CA HIS A 808 -26.94 4.40 -11.14
C HIS A 808 -27.60 4.11 -12.47
N ILE A 809 -26.82 3.78 -13.50
CA ILE A 809 -27.32 3.42 -14.83
C ILE A 809 -27.01 1.95 -15.07
N ILE A 810 -28.03 1.15 -15.33
CA ILE A 810 -27.96 -0.31 -15.35
C ILE A 810 -28.38 -0.81 -16.74
N THR A 811 -27.50 -1.59 -17.38
CA THR A 811 -27.82 -2.16 -18.69
C THR A 811 -28.61 -3.44 -18.53
N ARG A 812 -29.72 -3.56 -19.28
CA ARG A 812 -30.60 -4.72 -19.41
C ARG A 812 -30.40 -5.43 -20.73
N ASP A 813 -30.57 -6.74 -20.73
CA ASP A 813 -30.66 -7.57 -21.94
C ASP A 813 -31.65 -8.71 -21.71
N SER A 814 -32.91 -8.39 -21.78
CA SER A 814 -34.02 -9.35 -21.56
C SER A 814 -34.06 -10.48 -22.60
N SER A 815 -33.39 -10.32 -23.75
CA SER A 815 -33.35 -11.32 -24.82
C SER A 815 -32.38 -12.48 -24.56
N HIS A 816 -31.26 -12.23 -23.93
CA HIS A 816 -30.19 -13.23 -23.71
C HIS A 816 -30.03 -13.59 -22.23
N PHE A 817 -30.45 -12.72 -21.32
CA PHE A 817 -30.34 -12.91 -19.86
C PHE A 817 -31.74 -12.83 -19.20
N PRO A 818 -32.57 -13.89 -19.27
CA PRO A 818 -33.91 -13.88 -18.69
C PRO A 818 -33.91 -13.74 -17.15
N GLN A 819 -32.80 -14.05 -16.48
CA GLN A 819 -32.63 -13.85 -15.03
C GLN A 819 -31.97 -12.51 -14.66
N GLY A 820 -31.72 -11.66 -15.64
CA GLY A 820 -31.00 -10.39 -15.51
C GLY A 820 -29.53 -10.45 -15.96
N THR A 821 -29.05 -9.30 -16.44
CA THR A 821 -27.64 -9.11 -16.79
C THR A 821 -26.75 -9.12 -15.53
N VAL A 822 -25.45 -9.20 -15.73
CA VAL A 822 -24.48 -9.07 -14.62
C VAL A 822 -24.66 -7.75 -13.85
N GLU A 823 -25.06 -6.67 -14.54
CA GLU A 823 -25.31 -5.37 -13.88
C GLU A 823 -26.62 -5.35 -13.08
N GLU A 824 -27.69 -5.95 -13.60
CA GLU A 824 -28.98 -6.08 -12.88
C GLU A 824 -28.79 -6.93 -11.62
N LEU A 825 -28.20 -8.12 -11.76
CA LEU A 825 -27.98 -9.04 -10.64
C LEU A 825 -27.09 -8.44 -9.56
N MET A 826 -26.04 -7.74 -10.00
CA MET A 826 -25.13 -7.05 -9.09
C MET A 826 -25.86 -5.92 -8.33
N HIS A 827 -26.70 -5.14 -9.03
CA HIS A 827 -27.50 -4.09 -8.43
C HIS A 827 -28.47 -4.63 -7.37
N GLU A 828 -29.25 -5.64 -7.70
CA GLU A 828 -30.21 -6.29 -6.78
C GLU A 828 -29.52 -6.82 -5.51
N LEU A 829 -28.40 -7.53 -5.67
CA LEU A 829 -27.64 -8.08 -4.55
C LEU A 829 -27.03 -6.98 -3.66
N LEU A 830 -26.53 -5.91 -4.26
CA LEU A 830 -25.96 -4.80 -3.51
C LEU A 830 -27.03 -4.03 -2.73
N GLU A 831 -28.22 -3.78 -3.32
CA GLU A 831 -29.31 -3.08 -2.65
C GLU A 831 -29.92 -3.94 -1.52
N SER A 832 -30.08 -5.25 -1.71
CA SER A 832 -30.60 -6.13 -0.65
C SER A 832 -29.67 -6.16 0.57
N LYS A 833 -28.35 -6.17 0.35
CA LYS A 833 -27.35 -6.16 1.44
C LYS A 833 -27.14 -4.76 2.05
N ARG A 834 -27.40 -3.69 1.32
CA ARG A 834 -27.26 -2.32 1.84
C ARG A 834 -28.24 -2.05 2.98
N HIS A 835 -29.49 -2.47 2.88
CA HIS A 835 -30.46 -2.34 3.96
C HIS A 835 -30.07 -3.10 5.23
N LEU A 836 -29.33 -4.21 5.08
CA LEU A 836 -28.79 -4.99 6.21
C LEU A 836 -27.55 -4.33 6.85
N ALA A 837 -26.71 -3.66 6.04
CA ALA A 837 -25.47 -3.05 6.50
C ALA A 837 -25.65 -1.67 7.19
N GLU A 838 -26.79 -1.00 7.01
CA GLU A 838 -27.07 0.30 7.63
C GLU A 838 -27.29 0.21 9.15
N ASN A 839 -27.73 -0.94 9.66
CA ASN A 839 -28.14 -1.10 11.06
C ASN A 839 -27.34 -2.09 11.89
N VAL A 840 -26.49 -2.94 11.30
CA VAL A 840 -25.74 -4.01 12.00
C VAL A 840 -24.34 -4.18 11.39
N ILE A 841 -23.35 -4.55 12.22
CA ILE A 841 -22.00 -4.96 11.76
C ILE A 841 -22.13 -6.32 11.06
N ILE A 842 -22.63 -6.33 9.82
CA ILE A 842 -22.74 -7.56 9.03
C ILE A 842 -21.64 -7.59 7.99
N PRO A 843 -20.83 -8.67 7.92
CA PRO A 843 -19.79 -8.81 6.91
C PRO A 843 -20.38 -8.92 5.51
N PHE A 844 -19.69 -8.28 4.56
CA PHE A 844 -20.02 -8.29 3.16
C PHE A 844 -19.13 -9.30 2.41
N ASN A 845 -19.57 -10.53 2.26
CA ASN A 845 -18.79 -11.56 1.59
C ASN A 845 -18.79 -11.36 0.05
N MET A 846 -17.71 -10.77 -0.46
CA MET A 846 -17.55 -10.49 -1.88
C MET A 846 -17.54 -11.77 -2.75
N SER A 847 -16.95 -12.85 -2.25
CA SER A 847 -16.91 -14.12 -2.97
C SER A 847 -18.29 -14.77 -3.13
N GLU A 848 -19.17 -14.66 -2.15
CA GLU A 848 -20.56 -15.14 -2.23
C GLU A 848 -21.37 -14.40 -3.30
N ILE A 849 -21.16 -13.08 -3.42
CA ILE A 849 -21.85 -12.28 -4.43
C ILE A 849 -21.35 -12.62 -5.82
N GLN A 850 -20.04 -12.71 -6.00
CA GLN A 850 -19.45 -13.11 -7.26
C GLN A 850 -19.91 -14.50 -7.67
N GLN A 851 -19.99 -15.44 -6.73
CA GLN A 851 -20.50 -16.78 -6.98
C GLN A 851 -22.00 -16.78 -7.31
N ALA A 852 -22.82 -16.02 -6.56
CA ALA A 852 -24.26 -15.91 -6.83
C ALA A 852 -24.56 -15.27 -8.20
N VAL A 853 -23.79 -14.25 -8.60
CA VAL A 853 -23.87 -13.66 -9.92
C VAL A 853 -23.42 -14.67 -11.00
N ALA A 854 -22.33 -15.39 -10.77
CA ALA A 854 -21.82 -16.39 -11.67
C ALA A 854 -22.82 -17.53 -11.90
N GLU A 855 -23.45 -18.05 -10.84
CA GLU A 855 -24.47 -19.10 -10.93
C GLU A 855 -25.70 -18.68 -11.75
N LYS A 856 -26.12 -17.41 -11.62
CA LYS A 856 -27.26 -16.87 -12.36
C LYS A 856 -26.94 -16.52 -13.83
N VAL A 857 -25.71 -16.04 -14.10
CA VAL A 857 -25.28 -15.64 -15.44
C VAL A 857 -24.95 -16.86 -16.31
N VAL A 858 -24.26 -17.84 -15.74
CA VAL A 858 -23.69 -19.01 -16.49
C VAL A 858 -24.52 -20.29 -16.31
N GLY A 859 -25.30 -20.37 -15.23
CA GLY A 859 -26.06 -21.52 -14.83
C GLY A 859 -25.23 -22.56 -14.02
N ARG A 860 -25.88 -23.22 -13.05
CA ARG A 860 -25.24 -24.19 -12.14
C ARG A 860 -24.45 -25.35 -12.77
N ARG A 861 -24.75 -25.72 -14.04
CA ARG A 861 -24.11 -26.86 -14.72
C ARG A 861 -22.70 -26.62 -15.25
N GLN A 862 -22.22 -25.38 -15.25
CA GLN A 862 -20.88 -25.03 -15.75
C GLN A 862 -19.88 -24.70 -14.63
N LEU A 863 -20.33 -24.72 -13.37
CA LEU A 863 -19.52 -24.38 -12.19
C LEU A 863 -18.87 -25.61 -11.52
N VAL A 864 -19.21 -26.85 -11.97
CA VAL A 864 -18.68 -28.12 -11.42
C VAL A 864 -17.56 -28.69 -12.29
#